data_624a6f042e6c3ffeba36ffc933bab945
#
_entry.id   624a6f042e6c3ffeba36ffc933bab945
#
_cell.length_a   1.000
_cell.length_b   1.000
_cell.length_c   1.000
_cell.angle_alpha   90.00
_cell.angle_beta   90.00
_cell.angle_gamma   90.00
#
_symmetry.space_group_name_H-M   'P 1'
#
loop_
_entity.id
_entity.type
_entity.pdbx_description
1 polymer ?
#
loop_
_entity_poly.entity_id
_entity_poly.type
_entity_poly.pdbx_seq_one_letter_code
_entity_poly.pdbx_strand_id
1 'polypeptide(L)'
;MEEEKVISGYNPELMRRLLRFLAPYKWRFLIAISALVLATIGELSIPIVIQRTVDDYLVRNWARMPVEAADLEDLDSVELTAQETIIDGYIYVAEQRMNDLTEVERDRLEEQGIIDDERFYVFPVNSEEKARVIASHVDLFQTSDDPQPDHAAILVDDLRTLSAEDRAIVRSDDLDGLVFMTTIFLFVLVTVLLLSFTQVYLLALTGQGIMKDMRLALFRHITTQHLDYLNRNPVGKMVTRITNDVETINELFQNVLSNLIRDLTRMIGVIFALFILSMRLGSVTALTLPPVIIAFAYFRRRARDAFRQVRLWVSRVNTYLSERLSGMGVVQMFTQEESTEKQFEQDNEQLMKASLGEMYVMATFRPIVDLLSNVSIAVIIYFGAAFFVQGWVSLGIVIAYINYIRLFYQPVMSISEQFTILQSAMAGGERVFQILDDREEIPDTGTRELPRPLRGEVEFDSVYFSYKPGTPVLHDLSFKIQPGEMVAIVGYTGAGKTTIANLLTRLWDIQDGFIRLDGVDIRDVRLADLRANVQPIQQDVFLFSQSIEDNIRLGSDISDEQVRNACRIVQAHDFIESLPGGYRTELNEGATNISTGQRQLLSFARVLAHDPRVIIMDEATSNIDTETEQLIQKAMFAVMEGRTSLVIAHRLSTIRHADRILVLSHGQLVEEGSHEALIAERGLYYNLYRLQYQENSRG
;
A
#
# COMPACT_ATOMS: atom_id res chain seq x y z
N MET A 1 -16.51 -9.58 -19.87
CA MET A 1 -15.83 -9.04 -18.67
C MET A 1 -16.84 -8.16 -17.96
N GLU A 2 -17.41 -8.67 -16.87
CA GLU A 2 -18.21 -7.81 -15.99
C GLU A 2 -17.25 -6.78 -15.40
N GLU A 3 -17.49 -5.50 -15.68
CA GLU A 3 -16.80 -4.41 -15.01
C GLU A 3 -17.07 -4.58 -13.49
N GLU A 4 -16.02 -4.89 -12.73
CA GLU A 4 -16.08 -4.86 -11.28
C GLU A 4 -16.63 -3.48 -10.87
N LYS A 5 -17.85 -3.43 -10.35
CA LYS A 5 -18.47 -2.22 -9.78
C LYS A 5 -17.65 -1.80 -8.56
N VAL A 6 -16.57 -1.08 -8.80
CA VAL A 6 -15.80 -0.43 -7.73
C VAL A 6 -16.71 0.66 -7.14
N ILE A 7 -17.11 0.49 -5.89
CA ILE A 7 -17.88 1.49 -5.16
C ILE A 7 -17.03 2.76 -5.06
N SER A 8 -17.37 3.77 -5.85
CA SER A 8 -16.66 5.06 -5.86
C SER A 8 -17.03 5.88 -4.63
N GLY A 9 -16.47 5.52 -3.45
CA GLY A 9 -16.72 6.29 -2.23
C GLY A 9 -16.10 5.65 -0.98
N TYR A 10 -16.12 6.40 0.14
CA TYR A 10 -15.74 5.90 1.46
C TYR A 10 -16.72 4.82 1.92
N ASN A 11 -16.23 3.61 2.16
CA ASN A 11 -17.00 2.49 2.70
C ASN A 11 -16.62 2.22 4.17
N PRO A 12 -17.51 2.51 5.14
CA PRO A 12 -17.21 2.34 6.57
C PRO A 12 -16.97 0.89 6.98
N GLU A 13 -17.64 -0.07 6.32
CA GLU A 13 -17.50 -1.50 6.61
C GLU A 13 -16.11 -2.00 6.19
N LEU A 14 -15.69 -1.62 4.99
CA LEU A 14 -14.35 -1.91 4.48
C LEU A 14 -13.28 -1.31 5.39
N MET A 15 -13.44 -0.05 5.80
CA MET A 15 -12.52 0.62 6.74
C MET A 15 -12.44 -0.14 8.08
N ARG A 16 -13.58 -0.62 8.61
CA ARG A 16 -13.59 -1.43 9.85
C ARG A 16 -12.82 -2.74 9.68
N ARG A 17 -12.91 -3.38 8.52
CA ARG A 17 -12.18 -4.60 8.20
C ARG A 17 -10.67 -4.35 8.10
N LEU A 18 -10.27 -3.28 7.42
CA LEU A 18 -8.86 -2.84 7.35
C LEU A 18 -8.29 -2.55 8.74
N LEU A 19 -9.06 -1.87 9.60
CA LEU A 19 -8.65 -1.58 10.98
C LEU A 19 -8.49 -2.84 11.85
N ARG A 20 -9.09 -3.99 11.50
CA ARG A 20 -8.81 -5.26 12.21
C ARG A 20 -7.36 -5.73 12.02
N PHE A 21 -6.76 -5.49 10.86
CA PHE A 21 -5.34 -5.78 10.64
C PHE A 21 -4.41 -4.85 11.43
N LEU A 22 -4.91 -3.67 11.85
CA LEU A 22 -4.19 -2.78 12.76
C LEU A 22 -4.21 -3.28 14.22
N ALA A 23 -5.18 -4.11 14.61
CA ALA A 23 -5.38 -4.54 16.00
C ALA A 23 -4.14 -5.12 16.69
N PRO A 24 -3.31 -5.99 16.04
CA PRO A 24 -2.07 -6.49 16.64
C PRO A 24 -1.04 -5.40 16.91
N TYR A 25 -1.10 -4.30 16.17
CA TYR A 25 -0.15 -3.19 16.19
C TYR A 25 -0.68 -1.94 16.90
N LYS A 26 -1.86 -2.00 17.53
CA LYS A 26 -2.58 -0.84 18.10
C LYS A 26 -1.74 0.04 19.01
N TRP A 27 -0.87 -0.55 19.84
CA TRP A 27 -0.03 0.22 20.77
C TRP A 27 1.06 1.00 20.04
N ARG A 28 1.70 0.40 19.02
CA ARG A 28 2.68 1.10 18.18
C ARG A 28 2.02 2.25 17.42
N PHE A 29 0.84 2.01 16.87
CA PHE A 29 0.07 3.02 16.16
C PHE A 29 -0.36 4.16 17.09
N LEU A 30 -0.85 3.85 18.30
CA LEU A 30 -1.23 4.85 19.29
C LEU A 30 -0.04 5.73 19.71
N ILE A 31 1.12 5.13 19.98
CA ILE A 31 2.36 5.88 20.31
C ILE A 31 2.75 6.77 19.13
N ALA A 32 2.68 6.27 17.90
CA ALA A 32 3.00 7.04 16.71
C ALA A 32 2.06 8.25 16.52
N ILE A 33 0.74 8.07 16.72
CA ILE A 33 -0.24 9.15 16.64
C ILE A 33 -0.05 10.15 17.78
N SER A 34 0.23 9.68 19.00
CA SER A 34 0.53 10.58 20.12
C SER A 34 1.79 11.40 19.87
N ALA A 35 2.85 10.78 19.32
CA ALA A 35 4.06 11.48 18.92
C ALA A 35 3.80 12.51 17.81
N LEU A 36 2.94 12.18 16.83
CA LEU A 36 2.51 13.09 15.78
C LEU A 36 1.79 14.31 16.34
N VAL A 37 0.83 14.10 17.24
CA VAL A 37 0.06 15.20 17.85
C VAL A 37 0.96 16.09 18.69
N LEU A 38 1.84 15.50 19.50
CA LEU A 38 2.82 16.24 20.31
C LEU A 38 3.83 16.99 19.44
N ALA A 39 4.32 16.40 18.36
CA ALA A 39 5.18 17.07 17.40
C ALA A 39 4.47 18.29 16.76
N THR A 40 3.20 18.11 16.37
CA THR A 40 2.39 19.21 15.79
C THR A 40 2.14 20.34 16.81
N ILE A 41 1.90 20.01 18.07
CA ILE A 41 1.80 21.01 19.14
C ILE A 41 3.15 21.73 19.33
N GLY A 42 4.26 20.99 19.29
CA GLY A 42 5.60 21.60 19.30
C GLY A 42 5.83 22.53 18.13
N GLU A 43 5.45 22.16 16.90
CA GLU A 43 5.50 23.04 15.73
C GLU A 43 4.66 24.32 15.91
N LEU A 44 3.46 24.18 16.51
CA LEU A 44 2.57 25.31 16.80
C LEU A 44 3.11 26.22 17.91
N SER A 45 3.98 25.73 18.79
CA SER A 45 4.61 26.58 19.81
C SER A 45 5.71 27.47 19.28
N ILE A 46 6.30 27.14 18.12
CA ILE A 46 7.42 27.89 17.53
C ILE A 46 7.07 29.38 17.29
N PRO A 47 5.93 29.75 16.66
CA PRO A 47 5.55 31.14 16.50
C PRO A 47 5.36 31.88 17.83
N ILE A 48 4.92 31.19 18.89
CA ILE A 48 4.78 31.77 20.24
C ILE A 48 6.14 32.08 20.84
N VAL A 49 7.10 31.15 20.70
CA VAL A 49 8.49 31.40 21.17
C VAL A 49 9.09 32.60 20.44
N ILE A 50 8.89 32.69 19.11
CA ILE A 50 9.34 33.83 18.31
C ILE A 50 8.67 35.12 18.79
N GLN A 51 7.36 35.10 18.98
CA GLN A 51 6.59 36.25 19.47
C GLN A 51 7.16 36.75 20.80
N ARG A 52 7.33 35.85 21.78
CA ARG A 52 7.91 36.22 23.08
C ARG A 52 9.33 36.75 22.96
N THR A 53 10.16 36.12 22.11
CA THR A 53 11.53 36.57 21.88
C THR A 53 11.57 38.00 21.35
N VAL A 54 10.65 38.34 20.43
CA VAL A 54 10.55 39.68 19.87
C VAL A 54 10.04 40.67 20.90
N ASP A 55 8.95 40.35 21.58
CA ASP A 55 8.25 41.26 22.47
C ASP A 55 9.00 41.50 23.77
N ASP A 56 9.62 40.44 24.37
CA ASP A 56 10.24 40.54 25.69
C ASP A 56 11.71 41.01 25.63
N TYR A 57 12.42 40.78 24.47
CA TYR A 57 13.86 41.05 24.39
C TYR A 57 14.28 41.92 23.21
N LEU A 58 13.59 41.92 22.06
CA LEU A 58 13.98 42.73 20.90
C LEU A 58 13.31 44.10 20.89
N VAL A 59 12.04 44.17 21.17
CA VAL A 59 11.20 45.41 21.12
C VAL A 59 10.60 45.59 22.50
N ARG A 60 11.45 45.92 23.48
CA ARG A 60 11.04 46.13 24.88
C ARG A 60 10.80 47.60 25.10
N ASN A 61 9.55 48.06 24.98
CA ASN A 61 9.11 49.42 25.17
C ASN A 61 8.24 49.54 26.42
N TRP A 62 8.42 50.70 27.10
CA TRP A 62 7.68 51.04 28.30
C TRP A 62 7.05 52.40 28.07
N ALA A 63 5.81 52.55 28.48
CA ALA A 63 5.13 53.86 28.56
C ALA A 63 5.33 54.42 29.97
N ARG A 64 5.47 55.73 30.04
CA ARG A 64 5.66 56.47 31.29
C ARG A 64 4.32 57.08 31.71
N MET A 65 3.99 56.99 33.00
CA MET A 65 2.81 57.61 33.66
C MET A 65 3.22 58.28 34.96
N PRO A 66 2.67 59.47 35.34
CA PRO A 66 2.93 60.09 36.63
C PRO A 66 2.34 59.25 37.77
N VAL A 67 3.03 59.13 38.91
CA VAL A 67 2.58 58.37 40.09
C VAL A 67 1.25 58.89 40.63
N GLU A 68 0.98 60.21 40.56
CA GLU A 68 -0.30 60.82 40.98
C GLU A 68 -1.50 60.29 40.15
N ALA A 69 -1.30 59.73 39.01
CA ALA A 69 -2.33 59.12 38.18
C ALA A 69 -2.68 57.68 38.56
N ALA A 70 -1.84 57.01 39.37
CA ALA A 70 -2.06 55.63 39.81
C ALA A 70 -3.20 55.45 40.78
N ASP A 71 -3.65 56.53 41.46
CA ASP A 71 -4.77 56.56 42.40
C ASP A 71 -6.15 56.67 41.73
N LEU A 72 -6.24 56.63 40.38
CA LEU A 72 -7.52 56.70 39.68
C LEU A 72 -8.22 55.33 39.73
N GLU A 73 -9.51 55.33 40.22
CA GLU A 73 -10.38 54.12 40.29
C GLU A 73 -10.43 53.28 38.98
N ASP A 74 -10.14 53.91 37.85
CA ASP A 74 -10.12 53.28 36.53
C ASP A 74 -8.86 52.37 36.30
N LEU A 75 -7.79 52.52 37.11
CA LEU A 75 -6.56 51.72 37.03
C LEU A 75 -6.59 50.48 37.96
N ASP A 76 -7.55 50.42 38.90
CA ASP A 76 -7.78 49.21 39.71
C ASP A 76 -8.26 47.98 38.92
N SER A 77 -8.78 48.18 37.72
CA SER A 77 -9.17 47.08 36.82
C SER A 77 -7.99 46.43 36.09
N VAL A 78 -6.86 47.11 36.01
CA VAL A 78 -5.60 46.57 35.54
C VAL A 78 -4.86 46.13 36.81
N GLU A 79 -4.72 44.82 37.04
CA GLU A 79 -3.81 44.25 38.04
C GLU A 79 -2.38 44.77 37.80
N LEU A 80 -2.13 46.02 38.17
CA LEU A 80 -0.83 46.67 38.24
C LEU A 80 -0.05 46.07 39.45
N THR A 81 0.07 44.73 39.51
CA THR A 81 0.70 44.06 40.64
C THR A 81 2.18 43.83 40.39
N ALA A 82 2.96 44.35 41.32
CA ALA A 82 4.26 43.82 41.82
C ALA A 82 5.50 43.90 40.89
N GLN A 83 5.47 44.50 39.72
CA GLN A 83 6.65 44.71 38.87
C GLN A 83 6.69 46.12 38.27
N GLU A 84 6.07 47.10 38.95
CA GLU A 84 6.13 48.50 38.50
C GLU A 84 7.45 49.08 38.93
N THR A 85 8.16 49.63 37.98
CA THR A 85 9.39 50.38 38.26
C THR A 85 9.02 51.86 38.40
N ILE A 86 9.13 52.36 39.62
CA ILE A 86 8.95 53.79 39.90
C ILE A 86 10.30 54.45 39.80
N ILE A 87 10.42 55.42 38.88
CA ILE A 87 11.66 56.21 38.70
C ILE A 87 11.27 57.67 38.62
N ASP A 88 11.83 58.48 39.47
CA ASP A 88 11.70 59.94 39.49
C ASP A 88 10.24 60.44 39.45
N GLY A 89 9.35 59.82 40.27
CA GLY A 89 7.93 60.21 40.38
C GLY A 89 7.05 59.71 39.21
N TYR A 90 7.57 58.85 38.37
CA TYR A 90 6.86 58.22 37.28
C TYR A 90 6.83 56.68 37.41
N ILE A 91 5.74 56.11 36.98
CA ILE A 91 5.53 54.66 36.87
C ILE A 91 5.81 54.31 35.39
N TYR A 92 6.65 53.30 35.20
CA TYR A 92 6.92 52.69 33.87
C TYR A 92 6.19 51.41 33.71
N VAL A 93 5.26 51.38 32.73
CA VAL A 93 4.43 50.21 32.42
C VAL A 93 4.85 49.62 31.10
N ALA A 94 5.13 48.33 31.04
CA ALA A 94 5.47 47.65 29.81
C ALA A 94 4.32 47.78 28.79
N GLU A 95 4.64 48.15 27.55
CA GLU A 95 3.65 48.38 26.47
C GLU A 95 2.75 47.15 26.22
N GLN A 96 3.23 45.95 26.50
CA GLN A 96 2.46 44.72 26.43
C GLN A 96 1.26 44.69 27.39
N ARG A 97 1.38 45.25 28.59
CA ARG A 97 0.30 45.32 29.59
C ARG A 97 -0.71 46.39 29.23
N MET A 98 -0.31 47.42 28.51
CA MET A 98 -1.23 48.44 27.97
C MET A 98 -2.23 47.84 26.96
N ASN A 99 -1.91 46.66 26.40
CA ASN A 99 -2.83 45.92 25.51
C ASN A 99 -4.02 45.31 26.26
N ASP A 100 -3.97 45.18 27.58
CA ASP A 100 -5.07 44.65 28.40
C ASP A 100 -6.13 45.73 28.72
N LEU A 101 -5.81 47.02 28.50
CA LEU A 101 -6.75 48.10 28.60
C LEU A 101 -7.77 48.10 27.44
N THR A 102 -9.02 48.45 27.77
CA THR A 102 -10.03 48.67 26.72
C THR A 102 -9.70 49.94 25.93
N GLU A 103 -10.16 49.97 24.67
CA GLU A 103 -9.97 51.12 23.77
C GLU A 103 -10.40 52.45 24.39
N VAL A 104 -11.56 52.45 25.07
CA VAL A 104 -12.12 53.62 25.74
C VAL A 104 -11.26 54.09 26.94
N GLU A 105 -10.71 53.15 27.70
CA GLU A 105 -9.82 53.44 28.82
C GLU A 105 -8.50 54.04 28.34
N ARG A 106 -7.93 53.49 27.31
CA ARG A 106 -6.67 53.96 26.76
C ARG A 106 -6.80 55.35 26.12
N ASP A 107 -7.78 55.55 25.22
CA ASP A 107 -8.04 56.87 24.60
C ASP A 107 -8.28 57.93 25.67
N ARG A 108 -8.97 57.59 26.76
CA ARG A 108 -9.20 58.47 27.88
C ARG A 108 -7.91 58.84 28.63
N LEU A 109 -7.02 57.86 28.85
CA LEU A 109 -5.73 58.09 29.50
C LEU A 109 -4.75 58.90 28.63
N GLU A 110 -4.79 58.70 27.30
CA GLU A 110 -4.01 59.48 26.33
C GLU A 110 -4.56 60.90 26.20
N GLU A 111 -5.90 61.12 26.10
CA GLU A 111 -6.52 62.45 26.04
C GLU A 111 -6.33 63.25 27.32
N GLN A 112 -6.24 62.59 28.46
CA GLN A 112 -5.93 63.21 29.75
C GLN A 112 -4.44 63.54 29.94
N GLY A 113 -3.57 63.15 28.99
CA GLY A 113 -2.12 63.33 29.09
C GLY A 113 -1.48 62.53 30.20
N ILE A 114 -2.12 61.44 30.64
CA ILE A 114 -1.63 60.56 31.70
C ILE A 114 -0.57 59.58 31.13
N ILE A 115 -0.75 59.15 29.90
CA ILE A 115 0.21 58.30 29.18
C ILE A 115 1.03 59.20 28.24
N ASP A 116 2.35 59.11 28.35
CA ASP A 116 3.25 59.82 27.49
C ASP A 116 3.41 59.10 26.13
N ASP A 117 3.44 59.86 25.04
CA ASP A 117 3.75 59.31 23.68
C ASP A 117 5.16 58.82 23.52
N GLU A 118 6.08 59.23 24.44
CA GLU A 118 7.44 58.83 24.44
C GLU A 118 7.59 57.37 24.89
N ARG A 119 8.49 56.61 24.26
CA ARG A 119 8.78 55.22 24.60
C ARG A 119 10.15 55.10 25.27
N PHE A 120 10.15 54.42 26.41
CA PHE A 120 11.33 54.24 27.24
C PHE A 120 11.80 52.79 27.22
N TYR A 121 13.08 52.60 27.38
CA TYR A 121 13.70 51.34 27.70
C TYR A 121 14.09 51.31 29.18
N VAL A 122 13.51 50.43 29.95
CA VAL A 122 13.73 50.31 31.38
C VAL A 122 14.53 49.04 31.66
N PHE A 123 15.58 49.15 32.46
CA PHE A 123 16.47 48.04 32.80
C PHE A 123 16.95 48.11 34.24
N PRO A 124 17.25 46.96 34.90
CA PRO A 124 17.84 46.92 36.24
C PRO A 124 19.32 47.36 36.20
N VAL A 125 19.74 48.12 37.20
CA VAL A 125 21.14 48.51 37.38
C VAL A 125 21.81 47.49 38.30
N ASN A 126 22.10 46.30 37.76
CA ASN A 126 22.59 45.14 38.49
C ASN A 126 24.10 44.92 38.31
N SER A 127 24.83 45.79 37.65
CA SER A 127 26.26 45.69 37.43
C SER A 127 26.99 47.04 37.51
N GLU A 128 28.27 47.06 37.95
CA GLU A 128 29.10 48.24 37.97
C GLU A 128 29.33 48.87 36.59
N GLU A 129 29.25 48.02 35.55
CA GLU A 129 29.42 48.46 34.15
C GLU A 129 28.24 49.32 33.72
N LYS A 130 26.99 48.89 34.03
CA LYS A 130 25.77 49.69 33.78
C LYS A 130 25.77 50.98 34.55
N ALA A 131 26.17 50.99 35.83
CA ALA A 131 26.30 52.17 36.65
C ALA A 131 27.31 53.17 36.05
N ARG A 132 28.43 52.67 35.48
CA ARG A 132 29.42 53.53 34.78
C ARG A 132 28.87 54.15 33.50
N VAL A 133 28.11 53.41 32.70
CA VAL A 133 27.49 53.96 31.46
C VAL A 133 26.47 55.02 31.83
N ILE A 134 25.66 54.80 32.86
CA ILE A 134 24.72 55.81 33.35
C ILE A 134 25.47 57.08 33.82
N ALA A 135 26.52 56.94 34.60
CA ALA A 135 27.31 58.03 35.09
C ALA A 135 28.04 58.82 33.98
N SER A 136 28.37 58.19 32.84
CA SER A 136 29.01 58.84 31.69
C SER A 136 28.02 59.59 30.79
N HIS A 137 26.70 59.31 30.89
CA HIS A 137 25.66 59.87 30.05
C HIS A 137 24.42 60.28 30.89
N VAL A 138 24.65 60.99 32.04
CA VAL A 138 23.64 61.36 33.04
C VAL A 138 22.40 62.06 32.40
N ASP A 139 22.64 62.88 31.38
CA ASP A 139 21.59 63.64 30.70
C ASP A 139 20.58 62.78 29.89
N LEU A 140 20.95 61.52 29.58
CA LEU A 140 20.11 60.62 28.79
C LEU A 140 19.33 59.61 29.64
N PHE A 141 19.75 59.38 30.90
CA PHE A 141 19.14 58.39 31.76
C PHE A 141 18.30 59.06 32.86
N GLN A 142 17.11 58.51 33.07
CA GLN A 142 16.26 58.80 34.22
C GLN A 142 16.52 57.74 35.29
N THR A 143 16.87 58.18 36.49
CA THR A 143 17.17 57.32 37.62
C THR A 143 16.44 57.84 38.87
N SER A 144 16.16 56.96 39.84
CA SER A 144 15.68 57.40 41.14
C SER A 144 16.72 58.26 41.86
N ASP A 145 16.29 59.17 42.70
CA ASP A 145 17.18 60.03 43.54
C ASP A 145 18.09 59.25 44.52
N ASP A 146 18.03 57.93 44.54
CA ASP A 146 18.84 57.05 45.36
C ASP A 146 20.31 56.99 44.82
N PRO A 147 21.32 56.98 45.73
CA PRO A 147 22.73 56.85 45.32
C PRO A 147 23.08 55.53 44.60
N GLN A 148 22.19 54.53 44.63
CA GLN A 148 22.26 53.27 43.91
C GLN A 148 20.88 52.92 43.36
N PRO A 149 20.50 53.45 42.22
CA PRO A 149 19.18 53.18 41.63
C PRO A 149 19.06 51.71 41.25
N ASP A 150 17.98 51.03 41.70
CA ASP A 150 17.68 49.68 41.32
C ASP A 150 17.35 49.53 39.82
N HIS A 151 16.78 50.59 39.20
CA HIS A 151 16.42 50.62 37.79
C HIS A 151 16.76 51.98 37.19
N ALA A 152 16.97 51.97 35.87
CA ALA A 152 17.14 53.17 35.06
C ALA A 152 16.27 53.10 33.80
N ALA A 153 15.86 54.25 33.32
CA ALA A 153 15.09 54.39 32.08
C ALA A 153 15.81 55.31 31.10
N ILE A 154 15.75 54.98 29.82
CA ILE A 154 16.27 55.81 28.72
C ILE A 154 15.22 55.87 27.61
N LEU A 155 15.10 57.02 26.92
CA LEU A 155 14.32 57.10 25.71
C LEU A 155 14.86 56.14 24.65
N VAL A 156 13.96 55.40 23.96
CA VAL A 156 14.36 54.42 22.93
C VAL A 156 15.17 55.06 21.80
N ASP A 157 14.88 56.33 21.47
CA ASP A 157 15.62 57.06 20.44
C ASP A 157 17.02 57.47 20.94
N ASP A 158 17.17 57.85 22.21
CA ASP A 158 18.46 58.15 22.85
C ASP A 158 19.32 56.90 23.02
N LEU A 159 18.69 55.76 23.29
CA LEU A 159 19.43 54.46 23.34
C LEU A 159 20.17 54.18 22.00
N ARG A 160 19.64 54.65 20.87
CA ARG A 160 20.29 54.52 19.56
C ARG A 160 21.48 55.44 19.39
N THR A 161 21.60 56.51 20.14
CA THR A 161 22.72 57.44 20.09
C THR A 161 23.94 56.95 20.88
N LEU A 162 23.76 56.02 21.82
CA LEU A 162 24.84 55.42 22.57
C LEU A 162 25.81 54.64 21.68
N SER A 163 27.09 54.58 22.10
CA SER A 163 28.04 53.72 21.43
C SER A 163 27.60 52.26 21.39
N ALA A 164 28.12 51.46 20.43
CA ALA A 164 27.75 50.05 20.33
C ALA A 164 28.13 49.24 21.60
N GLU A 165 29.21 49.66 22.25
CA GLU A 165 29.73 49.03 23.49
C GLU A 165 28.82 49.37 24.68
N ASP A 166 28.47 50.63 24.90
CA ASP A 166 27.58 51.09 25.97
C ASP A 166 26.17 50.52 25.81
N ARG A 167 25.67 50.43 24.58
CA ARG A 167 24.37 49.80 24.25
C ARG A 167 24.35 48.30 24.58
N ALA A 168 25.45 47.60 24.30
CA ALA A 168 25.57 46.18 24.66
C ALA A 168 25.61 45.97 26.17
N ILE A 169 26.23 46.87 26.94
CA ILE A 169 26.23 46.82 28.40
C ILE A 169 24.82 47.09 28.97
N VAL A 170 24.13 48.11 28.48
CA VAL A 170 22.78 48.45 28.92
C VAL A 170 21.80 47.32 28.61
N ARG A 171 21.94 46.65 27.46
CA ARG A 171 21.08 45.56 27.01
C ARG A 171 21.63 44.15 27.34
N SER A 172 22.57 44.04 28.29
CA SER A 172 23.17 42.73 28.62
C SER A 172 22.11 41.68 29.08
N ASP A 173 21.12 42.11 29.87
CA ASP A 173 20.02 41.22 30.32
C ASP A 173 19.14 40.74 29.16
N ASP A 174 18.94 41.58 28.12
CA ASP A 174 18.23 41.16 26.91
C ASP A 174 19.05 40.11 26.15
N LEU A 175 20.38 40.24 26.11
CA LEU A 175 21.25 39.24 25.46
C LEU A 175 21.19 37.90 26.19
N ASP A 176 21.18 37.87 27.51
CA ASP A 176 21.02 36.65 28.33
C ASP A 176 19.64 36.03 28.09
N GLY A 177 18.61 36.85 28.04
CA GLY A 177 17.25 36.42 27.70
C GLY A 177 17.14 35.85 26.28
N LEU A 178 17.83 36.48 25.30
CA LEU A 178 17.88 35.94 23.93
C LEU A 178 18.61 34.58 23.87
N VAL A 179 19.69 34.39 24.64
CA VAL A 179 20.36 33.10 24.76
C VAL A 179 19.40 32.04 25.36
N PHE A 180 18.66 32.42 26.41
CA PHE A 180 17.68 31.55 27.05
C PHE A 180 16.56 31.15 26.08
N MET A 181 15.93 32.12 25.36
CA MET A 181 14.88 31.86 24.39
C MET A 181 15.39 31.05 23.18
N THR A 182 16.62 31.30 22.74
CA THR A 182 17.28 30.50 21.69
C THR A 182 17.47 29.06 22.15
N THR A 183 17.82 28.86 23.42
CA THR A 183 17.95 27.52 24.01
C THR A 183 16.59 26.78 24.06
N ILE A 184 15.53 27.49 24.48
CA ILE A 184 14.15 26.95 24.43
C ILE A 184 13.76 26.61 23.00
N PHE A 185 14.00 27.50 22.06
CA PHE A 185 13.71 27.29 20.64
C PHE A 185 14.42 26.03 20.11
N LEU A 186 15.72 25.91 20.39
CA LEU A 186 16.50 24.72 20.00
C LEU A 186 15.97 23.45 20.67
N PHE A 187 15.61 23.52 21.95
CA PHE A 187 15.01 22.39 22.67
C PHE A 187 13.69 21.95 22.04
N VAL A 188 12.80 22.90 21.67
CA VAL A 188 11.56 22.60 20.95
C VAL A 188 11.84 21.95 19.62
N LEU A 189 12.79 22.48 18.83
CA LEU A 189 13.17 21.91 17.53
C LEU A 189 13.69 20.47 17.67
N VAL A 190 14.57 20.21 18.62
CA VAL A 190 15.10 18.85 18.89
C VAL A 190 13.96 17.91 19.32
N THR A 191 13.06 18.39 20.17
CA THR A 191 11.91 17.61 20.64
C THR A 191 10.98 17.27 19.46
N VAL A 192 10.65 18.23 18.60
CA VAL A 192 9.85 18.02 17.39
C VAL A 192 10.53 17.04 16.45
N LEU A 193 11.86 17.15 16.27
CA LEU A 193 12.64 16.21 15.45
C LEU A 193 12.53 14.77 15.98
N LEU A 194 12.74 14.56 17.29
CA LEU A 194 12.69 13.24 17.92
C LEU A 194 11.29 12.63 17.86
N LEU A 195 10.26 13.44 18.12
CA LEU A 195 8.86 13.02 18.03
C LEU A 195 8.46 12.67 16.60
N SER A 196 8.86 13.49 15.62
CA SER A 196 8.61 13.24 14.19
C SER A 196 9.34 11.98 13.71
N PHE A 197 10.59 11.77 14.10
CA PHE A 197 11.32 10.54 13.82
C PHE A 197 10.60 9.31 14.40
N THR A 198 10.21 9.39 15.68
CA THR A 198 9.50 8.30 16.37
C THR A 198 8.18 7.97 15.65
N GLN A 199 7.41 8.99 15.27
CA GLN A 199 6.16 8.86 14.55
C GLN A 199 6.37 8.14 13.21
N VAL A 200 7.28 8.64 12.35
CA VAL A 200 7.54 8.06 11.02
C VAL A 200 8.02 6.62 11.13
N TYR A 201 8.97 6.37 12.04
CA TYR A 201 9.53 5.04 12.25
C TYR A 201 8.48 4.01 12.72
N LEU A 202 7.68 4.37 13.72
CA LEU A 202 6.63 3.46 14.24
C LEU A 202 5.50 3.23 13.25
N LEU A 203 5.12 4.24 12.44
CA LEU A 203 4.14 4.06 11.38
C LEU A 203 4.68 3.17 10.26
N ALA A 204 5.94 3.33 9.86
CA ALA A 204 6.57 2.48 8.87
C ALA A 204 6.62 1.01 9.35
N LEU A 205 7.04 0.76 10.59
CA LEU A 205 7.04 -0.58 11.19
C LEU A 205 5.62 -1.19 11.25
N THR A 206 4.63 -0.37 11.59
CA THR A 206 3.23 -0.82 11.65
C THR A 206 2.71 -1.17 10.27
N GLY A 207 2.94 -0.32 9.27
CA GLY A 207 2.51 -0.55 7.89
C GLY A 207 3.16 -1.80 7.29
N GLN A 208 4.48 -1.98 7.47
CA GLN A 208 5.17 -3.20 7.02
C GLN A 208 4.65 -4.47 7.72
N GLY A 209 4.31 -4.38 9.02
CA GLY A 209 3.68 -5.47 9.75
C GLY A 209 2.32 -5.86 9.16
N ILE A 210 1.44 -4.89 8.94
CA ILE A 210 0.12 -5.08 8.32
C ILE A 210 0.27 -5.70 6.92
N MET A 211 1.19 -5.17 6.10
CA MET A 211 1.47 -5.67 4.75
C MET A 211 1.89 -7.14 4.75
N LYS A 212 2.83 -7.49 5.66
CA LYS A 212 3.26 -8.88 5.84
C LYS A 212 2.08 -9.80 6.18
N ASP A 213 1.25 -9.40 7.13
CA ASP A 213 0.12 -10.22 7.60
C ASP A 213 -0.95 -10.37 6.51
N MET A 214 -1.24 -9.29 5.76
CA MET A 214 -2.19 -9.34 4.64
C MET A 214 -1.69 -10.20 3.49
N ARG A 215 -0.42 -10.07 3.09
CA ARG A 215 0.18 -10.91 2.04
C ARG A 215 0.15 -12.37 2.43
N LEU A 216 0.46 -12.68 3.68
CA LEU A 216 0.44 -14.05 4.20
C LEU A 216 -0.99 -14.61 4.24
N ALA A 217 -1.98 -13.81 4.66
CA ALA A 217 -3.38 -14.20 4.67
C ALA A 217 -3.91 -14.46 3.25
N LEU A 218 -3.61 -13.56 2.30
CA LEU A 218 -3.98 -13.73 0.89
C LEU A 218 -3.31 -14.97 0.27
N PHE A 219 -2.01 -15.14 0.49
CA PHE A 219 -1.29 -16.27 -0.07
C PHE A 219 -1.83 -17.61 0.46
N ARG A 220 -2.01 -17.71 1.78
CA ARG A 220 -2.62 -18.90 2.39
C ARG A 220 -4.00 -19.19 1.83
N HIS A 221 -4.82 -18.15 1.70
CA HIS A 221 -6.17 -18.29 1.17
C HIS A 221 -6.16 -18.75 -0.30
N ILE A 222 -5.33 -18.15 -1.15
CA ILE A 222 -5.21 -18.52 -2.57
C ILE A 222 -4.69 -19.96 -2.74
N THR A 223 -3.77 -20.41 -1.89
CA THR A 223 -3.22 -21.78 -1.98
C THR A 223 -4.22 -22.86 -1.57
N THR A 224 -5.29 -22.51 -0.85
CA THR A 224 -6.37 -23.44 -0.47
C THR A 224 -7.54 -23.41 -1.43
N GLN A 225 -7.59 -22.47 -2.37
CA GLN A 225 -8.70 -22.33 -3.31
C GLN A 225 -8.79 -23.49 -4.30
N HIS A 226 -9.99 -23.76 -4.78
CA HIS A 226 -10.30 -24.73 -5.81
C HIS A 226 -9.62 -24.37 -7.15
N LEU A 227 -9.26 -25.38 -7.95
CA LEU A 227 -8.60 -25.17 -9.25
C LEU A 227 -9.45 -24.30 -10.21
N ASP A 228 -10.76 -24.41 -10.16
CA ASP A 228 -11.67 -23.57 -10.97
C ASP A 228 -11.52 -22.08 -10.65
N TYR A 229 -11.38 -21.73 -9.39
CA TYR A 229 -11.11 -20.36 -8.98
C TYR A 229 -9.80 -19.84 -9.61
N LEU A 230 -8.74 -20.65 -9.57
CA LEU A 230 -7.44 -20.30 -10.15
C LEU A 230 -7.52 -20.18 -11.68
N ASN A 231 -8.28 -21.06 -12.34
CA ASN A 231 -8.48 -21.02 -13.79
C ASN A 231 -9.31 -19.80 -14.26
N ARG A 232 -10.30 -19.39 -13.46
CA ARG A 232 -11.13 -18.20 -13.75
C ARG A 232 -10.41 -16.89 -13.43
N ASN A 233 -9.43 -16.90 -12.55
CA ASN A 233 -8.68 -15.73 -12.12
C ASN A 233 -7.23 -15.81 -12.62
N PRO A 234 -6.84 -15.00 -13.63
CA PRO A 234 -5.48 -15.01 -14.16
C PRO A 234 -4.42 -14.77 -13.07
N VAL A 235 -3.32 -15.51 -13.11
CA VAL A 235 -2.23 -15.43 -12.12
C VAL A 235 -1.70 -14.01 -11.95
N GLY A 236 -1.53 -13.27 -13.07
CA GLY A 236 -1.12 -11.86 -13.02
C GLY A 236 -2.06 -10.96 -12.22
N LYS A 237 -3.39 -11.22 -12.28
CA LYS A 237 -4.39 -10.51 -11.46
C LYS A 237 -4.15 -10.80 -9.97
N MET A 238 -3.96 -12.05 -9.58
CA MET A 238 -3.71 -12.44 -8.19
C MET A 238 -2.39 -11.88 -7.66
N VAL A 239 -1.32 -11.92 -8.45
CA VAL A 239 -0.03 -11.31 -8.11
C VAL A 239 -0.20 -9.81 -7.85
N THR A 240 -0.90 -9.08 -8.74
CA THR A 240 -1.16 -7.64 -8.55
C THR A 240 -1.94 -7.36 -7.26
N ARG A 241 -2.88 -8.23 -6.86
CA ARG A 241 -3.62 -8.08 -5.59
C ARG A 241 -2.71 -8.23 -4.37
N ILE A 242 -1.81 -9.25 -4.38
CA ILE A 242 -0.88 -9.51 -3.26
C ILE A 242 0.20 -8.43 -3.17
N THR A 243 0.62 -7.85 -4.30
CA THR A 243 1.69 -6.85 -4.34
C THR A 243 1.13 -5.43 -4.27
N ASN A 244 0.55 -4.93 -5.36
CA ASN A 244 0.20 -3.52 -5.54
C ASN A 244 -1.01 -3.09 -4.70
N ASP A 245 -2.09 -3.92 -4.63
CA ASP A 245 -3.28 -3.54 -3.86
C ASP A 245 -2.98 -3.53 -2.35
N VAL A 246 -2.14 -4.44 -1.86
CA VAL A 246 -1.67 -4.40 -0.46
C VAL A 246 -0.79 -3.19 -0.20
N GLU A 247 0.04 -2.76 -1.17
CA GLU A 247 0.86 -1.55 -1.05
C GLU A 247 -0.01 -0.29 -0.95
N THR A 248 -1.07 -0.15 -1.77
CA THR A 248 -1.98 0.99 -1.65
C THR A 248 -2.68 1.07 -0.29
N ILE A 249 -2.97 -0.09 0.33
CA ILE A 249 -3.50 -0.14 1.69
C ILE A 249 -2.45 0.31 2.72
N ASN A 250 -1.17 -0.03 2.51
CA ASN A 250 -0.08 0.44 3.34
C ASN A 250 0.06 1.97 3.30
N GLU A 251 -0.06 2.57 2.12
CA GLU A 251 -0.07 4.03 1.95
C GLU A 251 -1.20 4.70 2.73
N LEU A 252 -2.38 4.07 2.84
CA LEU A 252 -3.47 4.56 3.67
C LEU A 252 -3.03 4.70 5.14
N PHE A 253 -2.40 3.67 5.70
CA PHE A 253 -2.00 3.68 7.11
C PHE A 253 -0.81 4.60 7.38
N GLN A 254 0.18 4.65 6.51
CA GLN A 254 1.39 5.45 6.70
C GLN A 254 1.18 6.93 6.37
N ASN A 255 0.56 7.23 5.25
CA ASN A 255 0.48 8.59 4.71
C ASN A 255 -0.87 9.25 4.98
N VAL A 256 -1.97 8.61 4.56
CA VAL A 256 -3.28 9.28 4.59
C VAL A 256 -3.74 9.57 6.01
N LEU A 257 -3.76 8.53 6.88
CA LEU A 257 -4.24 8.70 8.26
C LEU A 257 -3.35 9.66 9.05
N SER A 258 -2.02 9.57 8.90
CA SER A 258 -1.09 10.45 9.61
C SER A 258 -1.19 11.89 9.13
N ASN A 259 -1.23 12.12 7.81
CA ASN A 259 -1.33 13.47 7.26
C ASN A 259 -2.68 14.11 7.59
N LEU A 260 -3.80 13.38 7.50
CA LEU A 260 -5.11 13.91 7.88
C LEU A 260 -5.16 14.31 9.35
N ILE A 261 -4.62 13.49 10.26
CA ILE A 261 -4.57 13.81 11.69
C ILE A 261 -3.68 15.02 11.91
N ARG A 262 -2.49 15.08 11.31
CA ARG A 262 -1.57 16.22 11.40
C ARG A 262 -2.21 17.49 10.89
N ASP A 263 -2.79 17.46 9.69
CA ASP A 263 -3.37 18.61 9.02
C ASP A 263 -4.58 19.15 9.79
N LEU A 264 -5.47 18.28 10.28
CA LEU A 264 -6.57 18.67 11.15
C LEU A 264 -6.08 19.30 12.47
N THR A 265 -5.12 18.65 13.14
CA THR A 265 -4.56 19.17 14.39
C THR A 265 -3.91 20.53 14.17
N ARG A 266 -3.16 20.69 13.06
CA ARG A 266 -2.50 21.96 12.68
C ARG A 266 -3.52 23.04 12.38
N MET A 267 -4.54 22.77 11.56
CA MET A 267 -5.57 23.77 11.21
C MET A 267 -6.36 24.22 12.44
N ILE A 268 -6.82 23.29 13.26
CA ILE A 268 -7.56 23.61 14.51
C ILE A 268 -6.63 24.36 15.46
N GLY A 269 -5.39 23.91 15.64
CA GLY A 269 -4.42 24.54 16.52
C GLY A 269 -4.06 25.97 16.08
N VAL A 270 -3.89 26.21 14.78
CA VAL A 270 -3.66 27.57 14.24
C VAL A 270 -4.85 28.46 14.53
N ILE A 271 -6.07 28.03 14.21
CA ILE A 271 -7.27 28.84 14.48
C ILE A 271 -7.34 29.19 15.98
N PHE A 272 -7.13 28.22 16.85
CA PHE A 272 -7.15 28.42 18.29
C PHE A 272 -6.04 29.39 18.74
N ALA A 273 -4.82 29.25 18.22
CA ALA A 273 -3.70 30.16 18.54
C ALA A 273 -3.97 31.60 18.07
N LEU A 274 -4.55 31.80 16.89
CA LEU A 274 -4.89 33.12 16.39
C LEU A 274 -5.88 33.84 17.31
N PHE A 275 -6.93 33.15 17.77
CA PHE A 275 -7.91 33.76 18.66
C PHE A 275 -7.41 34.00 20.09
N ILE A 276 -6.50 33.16 20.60
CA ILE A 276 -5.86 33.35 21.91
C ILE A 276 -4.92 34.55 21.91
N LEU A 277 -4.09 34.68 20.84
CA LEU A 277 -3.11 35.77 20.77
C LEU A 277 -3.76 37.14 20.62
N SER A 278 -4.81 37.29 19.81
CA SER A 278 -5.59 38.51 19.69
C SER A 278 -6.95 38.22 19.05
N MET A 279 -8.04 38.47 19.78
CA MET A 279 -9.40 38.28 19.28
C MET A 279 -9.69 39.23 18.10
N ARG A 280 -9.19 40.47 18.14
CA ARG A 280 -9.40 41.49 17.10
C ARG A 280 -8.71 41.09 15.78
N LEU A 281 -7.41 40.85 15.84
CA LEU A 281 -6.63 40.46 14.64
C LEU A 281 -7.03 39.06 14.14
N GLY A 282 -7.42 38.16 15.06
CA GLY A 282 -7.96 36.84 14.74
C GLY A 282 -9.24 36.89 13.93
N SER A 283 -10.17 37.79 14.29
CA SER A 283 -11.42 37.99 13.56
C SER A 283 -11.20 38.51 12.14
N VAL A 284 -10.31 39.50 11.98
CA VAL A 284 -9.90 40.01 10.65
C VAL A 284 -9.25 38.92 9.80
N THR A 285 -8.34 38.14 10.40
CA THR A 285 -7.66 37.06 9.72
C THR A 285 -8.63 35.93 9.30
N ALA A 286 -9.59 35.58 10.18
CA ALA A 286 -10.62 34.59 9.89
C ALA A 286 -11.48 34.97 8.66
N LEU A 287 -11.68 36.24 8.38
CA LEU A 287 -12.42 36.72 7.20
C LEU A 287 -11.66 36.40 5.88
N THR A 288 -10.35 36.17 5.92
CA THR A 288 -9.54 35.79 4.75
C THR A 288 -9.65 34.32 4.41
N LEU A 289 -10.19 33.45 5.29
CA LEU A 289 -10.27 32.01 5.08
C LEU A 289 -11.40 31.55 4.13
N PRO A 290 -12.62 32.11 4.12
CA PRO A 290 -13.68 31.70 3.21
C PRO A 290 -13.30 31.70 1.72
N PRO A 291 -12.58 32.70 1.17
CA PRO A 291 -12.10 32.67 -0.22
C PRO A 291 -11.26 31.42 -0.55
N VAL A 292 -10.48 30.92 0.41
CA VAL A 292 -9.68 29.71 0.24
C VAL A 292 -10.57 28.47 0.10
N ILE A 293 -11.59 28.37 0.94
CA ILE A 293 -12.54 27.24 0.91
C ILE A 293 -13.29 27.24 -0.45
N ILE A 294 -13.68 28.42 -0.94
CA ILE A 294 -14.34 28.58 -2.24
C ILE A 294 -13.40 28.17 -3.37
N ALA A 295 -12.16 28.67 -3.36
CA ALA A 295 -11.14 28.33 -4.35
C ALA A 295 -10.87 26.80 -4.37
N PHE A 296 -10.75 26.18 -3.20
CA PHE A 296 -10.57 24.75 -3.05
C PHE A 296 -11.77 23.95 -3.60
N ALA A 297 -13.00 24.35 -3.27
CA ALA A 297 -14.21 23.70 -3.76
C ALA A 297 -14.33 23.76 -5.30
N TYR A 298 -14.00 24.93 -5.89
CA TYR A 298 -13.95 25.12 -7.34
C TYR A 298 -12.87 24.24 -8.00
N PHE A 299 -11.65 24.28 -7.47
CA PHE A 299 -10.54 23.48 -7.95
C PHE A 299 -10.86 21.99 -7.91
N ARG A 300 -11.39 21.48 -6.79
CA ARG A 300 -11.74 20.06 -6.63
C ARG A 300 -12.68 19.55 -7.72
N ARG A 301 -13.64 20.37 -8.17
CA ARG A 301 -14.56 20.01 -9.27
C ARG A 301 -13.80 19.92 -10.59
N ARG A 302 -13.02 20.95 -10.93
CA ARG A 302 -12.25 21.03 -12.18
C ARG A 302 -11.18 19.94 -12.26
N ALA A 303 -10.46 19.69 -11.18
CA ALA A 303 -9.45 18.64 -11.10
C ALA A 303 -10.06 17.25 -11.33
N ARG A 304 -11.21 16.96 -10.72
CA ARG A 304 -11.91 15.67 -10.91
C ARG A 304 -12.23 15.41 -12.38
N ASP A 305 -12.75 16.40 -13.08
CA ASP A 305 -13.13 16.26 -14.48
C ASP A 305 -11.89 16.06 -15.36
N ALA A 306 -10.81 16.81 -15.12
CA ALA A 306 -9.54 16.67 -15.81
C ALA A 306 -8.90 15.29 -15.59
N PHE A 307 -8.79 14.82 -14.35
CA PHE A 307 -8.29 13.47 -14.03
C PHE A 307 -9.11 12.37 -14.69
N ARG A 308 -10.44 12.54 -14.75
CA ARG A 308 -11.31 11.56 -15.43
C ARG A 308 -11.01 11.46 -16.92
N GLN A 309 -10.76 12.59 -17.59
CA GLN A 309 -10.41 12.61 -19.02
C GLN A 309 -9.04 11.94 -19.26
N VAL A 310 -8.04 12.26 -18.48
CA VAL A 310 -6.71 11.61 -18.59
C VAL A 310 -6.83 10.11 -18.41
N ARG A 311 -7.52 9.66 -17.35
CA ARG A 311 -7.71 8.22 -17.10
C ARG A 311 -8.40 7.49 -18.24
N LEU A 312 -9.41 8.11 -18.86
CA LEU A 312 -10.12 7.56 -20.00
C LEU A 312 -9.16 7.37 -21.20
N TRP A 313 -8.36 8.37 -21.51
CA TRP A 313 -7.44 8.30 -22.65
C TRP A 313 -6.24 7.39 -22.37
N VAL A 314 -5.70 7.34 -21.14
CA VAL A 314 -4.67 6.37 -20.74
C VAL A 314 -5.18 4.94 -20.91
N SER A 315 -6.41 4.65 -20.45
CA SER A 315 -7.02 3.33 -20.63
C SER A 315 -7.14 2.96 -22.10
N ARG A 316 -7.58 3.90 -22.95
CA ARG A 316 -7.74 3.68 -24.39
C ARG A 316 -6.40 3.40 -25.09
N VAL A 317 -5.39 4.23 -24.80
CA VAL A 317 -4.02 4.04 -25.33
C VAL A 317 -3.44 2.70 -24.89
N ASN A 318 -3.57 2.33 -23.62
CA ASN A 318 -3.07 1.05 -23.12
C ASN A 318 -3.78 -0.14 -23.75
N THR A 319 -5.11 -0.07 -23.92
CA THR A 319 -5.88 -1.12 -24.60
C THR A 319 -5.42 -1.27 -26.04
N TYR A 320 -5.27 -0.15 -26.77
CA TYR A 320 -4.81 -0.16 -28.15
C TYR A 320 -3.41 -0.76 -28.30
N LEU A 321 -2.47 -0.34 -27.44
CA LEU A 321 -1.10 -0.88 -27.42
C LEU A 321 -1.09 -2.38 -27.12
N SER A 322 -1.82 -2.82 -26.10
CA SER A 322 -1.88 -4.23 -25.72
C SER A 322 -2.43 -5.10 -26.87
N GLU A 323 -3.49 -4.66 -27.52
CA GLU A 323 -4.10 -5.37 -28.64
C GLU A 323 -3.15 -5.44 -29.86
N ARG A 324 -2.56 -4.30 -30.25
CA ARG A 324 -1.72 -4.22 -31.44
C ARG A 324 -0.37 -4.92 -31.27
N LEU A 325 0.26 -4.79 -30.08
CA LEU A 325 1.52 -5.48 -29.81
C LEU A 325 1.31 -7.00 -29.72
N SER A 326 0.22 -7.47 -29.10
CA SER A 326 -0.12 -8.89 -29.09
C SER A 326 -0.43 -9.43 -30.49
N GLY A 327 -1.03 -8.61 -31.35
CA GLY A 327 -1.34 -8.93 -32.75
C GLY A 327 -0.31 -8.45 -33.76
N MET A 328 0.93 -8.10 -33.37
CA MET A 328 1.90 -7.47 -34.26
C MET A 328 2.22 -8.31 -35.49
N GLY A 329 2.29 -9.64 -35.34
CA GLY A 329 2.48 -10.52 -36.50
C GLY A 329 1.39 -10.38 -37.58
N VAL A 330 0.13 -10.14 -37.17
CA VAL A 330 -0.98 -9.89 -38.10
C VAL A 330 -0.82 -8.52 -38.75
N VAL A 331 -0.49 -7.49 -37.96
CA VAL A 331 -0.25 -6.12 -38.50
C VAL A 331 0.81 -6.15 -39.59
N GLN A 332 1.94 -6.83 -39.34
CA GLN A 332 3.05 -6.96 -40.32
C GLN A 332 2.68 -7.81 -41.52
N MET A 333 2.01 -8.95 -41.33
CA MET A 333 1.58 -9.80 -42.46
C MET A 333 0.64 -9.10 -43.42
N PHE A 334 -0.18 -8.15 -42.91
CA PHE A 334 -1.12 -7.39 -43.74
C PHE A 334 -0.62 -5.97 -44.10
N THR A 335 0.63 -5.64 -43.79
CA THR A 335 1.27 -4.33 -44.08
C THR A 335 0.43 -3.16 -43.57
N GLN A 336 -0.05 -3.23 -42.33
CA GLN A 336 -0.93 -2.23 -41.68
C GLN A 336 -0.20 -1.36 -40.68
N GLU A 337 1.13 -1.26 -40.73
CA GLU A 337 1.95 -0.50 -39.79
C GLU A 337 1.59 0.98 -39.81
N GLU A 338 1.52 1.60 -41.02
CA GLU A 338 1.20 3.03 -41.17
C GLU A 338 -0.20 3.37 -40.64
N SER A 339 -1.20 2.51 -40.92
CA SER A 339 -2.56 2.70 -40.41
C SER A 339 -2.63 2.58 -38.90
N THR A 340 -1.87 1.65 -38.32
CA THR A 340 -1.78 1.42 -36.88
C THR A 340 -1.08 2.58 -36.18
N GLU A 341 0.02 3.10 -36.77
CA GLU A 341 0.74 4.27 -36.27
C GLU A 341 -0.15 5.52 -36.25
N LYS A 342 -0.84 5.78 -37.36
CA LYS A 342 -1.74 6.93 -37.48
C LYS A 342 -2.88 6.92 -36.45
N GLN A 343 -3.47 5.76 -36.21
CA GLN A 343 -4.51 5.64 -35.20
C GLN A 343 -3.93 5.84 -33.78
N PHE A 344 -2.74 5.30 -33.52
CA PHE A 344 -2.03 5.51 -32.24
C PHE A 344 -1.70 6.99 -32.01
N GLU A 345 -1.22 7.68 -33.09
CA GLU A 345 -0.91 9.10 -33.01
C GLU A 345 -2.15 9.92 -32.64
N GLN A 346 -3.32 9.62 -33.26
CA GLN A 346 -4.57 10.30 -32.89
C GLN A 346 -4.97 10.08 -31.42
N ASP A 347 -4.92 8.86 -30.93
CA ASP A 347 -5.28 8.56 -29.56
C ASP A 347 -4.26 9.17 -28.56
N ASN A 348 -2.97 9.16 -28.91
CA ASN A 348 -1.90 9.78 -28.13
C ASN A 348 -2.00 11.33 -28.12
N GLU A 349 -2.41 11.94 -29.22
CA GLU A 349 -2.70 13.39 -29.27
C GLU A 349 -3.86 13.77 -28.33
N GLN A 350 -4.91 12.95 -28.25
CA GLN A 350 -6.01 13.18 -27.32
C GLN A 350 -5.57 12.99 -25.87
N LEU A 351 -4.73 12.00 -25.60
CA LEU A 351 -4.10 11.83 -24.27
C LEU A 351 -3.28 13.05 -23.90
N MET A 352 -2.46 13.56 -24.83
CA MET A 352 -1.67 14.77 -24.61
C MET A 352 -2.57 15.97 -24.27
N LYS A 353 -3.66 16.19 -25.03
CA LYS A 353 -4.62 17.28 -24.78
C LYS A 353 -5.29 17.16 -23.40
N ALA A 354 -5.68 15.94 -23.00
CA ALA A 354 -6.25 15.68 -21.70
C ALA A 354 -5.22 15.94 -20.57
N SER A 355 -3.98 15.50 -20.73
CA SER A 355 -2.89 15.70 -19.77
C SER A 355 -2.50 17.18 -19.67
N LEU A 356 -2.48 17.93 -20.76
CA LEU A 356 -2.31 19.39 -20.75
C LEU A 356 -3.45 20.09 -19.99
N GLY A 357 -4.69 19.62 -20.17
CA GLY A 357 -5.85 20.12 -19.43
C GLY A 357 -5.71 19.88 -17.92
N GLU A 358 -5.26 18.70 -17.50
CA GLU A 358 -4.96 18.38 -16.11
C GLU A 358 -3.84 19.26 -15.56
N MET A 359 -2.73 19.35 -16.31
CA MET A 359 -1.57 20.17 -15.94
C MET A 359 -1.98 21.65 -15.78
N TYR A 360 -2.82 22.19 -16.67
CA TYR A 360 -3.31 23.56 -16.56
C TYR A 360 -4.07 23.81 -15.26
N VAL A 361 -4.96 22.87 -14.88
CA VAL A 361 -5.69 22.95 -13.62
C VAL A 361 -4.73 22.93 -12.42
N MET A 362 -3.76 22.01 -12.42
CA MET A 362 -2.76 21.89 -11.35
C MET A 362 -1.83 23.11 -11.29
N ALA A 363 -1.34 23.56 -12.45
CA ALA A 363 -0.44 24.70 -12.55
C ALA A 363 -1.10 26.04 -12.11
N THR A 364 -2.44 26.13 -12.17
CA THR A 364 -3.18 27.34 -11.74
C THR A 364 -3.52 27.30 -10.26
N PHE A 365 -3.75 26.12 -9.69
CA PHE A 365 -4.22 26.00 -8.30
C PHE A 365 -3.19 26.50 -7.30
N ARG A 366 -1.94 26.03 -7.41
CA ARG A 366 -0.88 26.40 -6.45
C ARG A 366 -0.63 27.90 -6.41
N PRO A 367 -0.43 28.62 -7.54
CA PRO A 367 -0.29 30.06 -7.52
C PRO A 367 -1.52 30.80 -6.95
N ILE A 368 -2.74 30.29 -7.17
CA ILE A 368 -3.96 30.91 -6.57
C ILE A 368 -3.94 30.77 -5.05
N VAL A 369 -3.59 29.62 -4.52
CA VAL A 369 -3.48 29.39 -3.07
C VAL A 369 -2.35 30.25 -2.48
N ASP A 370 -1.19 30.34 -3.16
CA ASP A 370 -0.06 31.21 -2.76
C ASP A 370 -0.47 32.68 -2.79
N LEU A 371 -1.22 33.11 -3.82
CA LEU A 371 -1.77 34.48 -3.90
C LEU A 371 -2.70 34.77 -2.72
N LEU A 372 -3.65 33.87 -2.42
CA LEU A 372 -4.57 34.02 -1.30
C LEU A 372 -3.82 34.06 0.05
N SER A 373 -2.78 33.24 0.21
CA SER A 373 -1.90 33.29 1.38
C SER A 373 -1.21 34.64 1.52
N ASN A 374 -0.64 35.15 0.43
CA ASN A 374 0.03 36.45 0.44
C ASN A 374 -0.95 37.62 0.63
N VAL A 375 -2.17 37.55 0.11
CA VAL A 375 -3.23 38.49 0.38
C VAL A 375 -3.60 38.45 1.88
N SER A 376 -3.73 37.28 2.48
CA SER A 376 -3.96 37.15 3.93
C SER A 376 -2.81 37.75 4.73
N ILE A 377 -1.56 37.54 4.32
CA ILE A 377 -0.39 38.18 4.95
C ILE A 377 -0.46 39.70 4.79
N ALA A 378 -0.81 40.22 3.62
CA ALA A 378 -0.96 41.67 3.41
C ALA A 378 -2.04 42.27 4.30
N VAL A 379 -3.18 41.58 4.46
CA VAL A 379 -4.26 41.99 5.38
C VAL A 379 -3.74 41.97 6.84
N ILE A 380 -3.02 40.93 7.25
CA ILE A 380 -2.43 40.86 8.60
C ILE A 380 -1.44 41.99 8.82
N ILE A 381 -0.58 42.29 7.83
CA ILE A 381 0.38 43.42 7.96
C ILE A 381 -0.38 44.76 8.06
N TYR A 382 -1.37 45.02 7.21
CA TYR A 382 -2.11 46.27 7.21
C TYR A 382 -2.86 46.48 8.53
N PHE A 383 -3.70 45.55 8.92
CA PHE A 383 -4.48 45.68 10.17
C PHE A 383 -3.59 45.47 11.40
N GLY A 384 -2.59 44.57 11.33
CA GLY A 384 -1.63 44.36 12.40
C GLY A 384 -0.80 45.64 12.67
N ALA A 385 -0.34 46.32 11.62
CA ALA A 385 0.35 47.61 11.78
C ALA A 385 -0.56 48.70 12.34
N ALA A 386 -1.81 48.78 11.85
CA ALA A 386 -2.79 49.73 12.39
C ALA A 386 -3.08 49.44 13.88
N PHE A 387 -3.27 48.21 14.27
CA PHE A 387 -3.47 47.81 15.65
C PHE A 387 -2.21 47.92 16.52
N PHE A 388 -1.02 47.73 15.94
CA PHE A 388 0.26 47.99 16.62
C PHE A 388 0.44 49.47 16.96
N VAL A 389 0.19 50.37 16.01
CA VAL A 389 0.27 51.84 16.24
C VAL A 389 -0.71 52.25 17.31
N GLN A 390 -1.90 51.62 17.35
CA GLN A 390 -2.91 51.83 18.40
C GLN A 390 -2.57 51.10 19.72
N GLY A 391 -1.48 50.31 19.76
CA GLY A 391 -1.00 49.55 20.92
C GLY A 391 -1.90 48.37 21.30
N TRP A 392 -2.78 47.89 20.42
CA TRP A 392 -3.68 46.77 20.69
C TRP A 392 -3.02 45.40 20.44
N VAL A 393 -1.95 45.36 19.70
CA VAL A 393 -1.17 44.18 19.44
C VAL A 393 0.32 44.47 19.40
N SER A 394 1.16 43.55 19.87
CA SER A 394 2.62 43.70 19.79
C SER A 394 3.14 43.33 18.41
N LEU A 395 4.38 43.78 18.10
CA LEU A 395 5.05 43.40 16.87
C LEU A 395 5.28 41.87 16.77
N GLY A 396 5.60 41.23 17.90
CA GLY A 396 5.76 39.77 17.97
C GLY A 396 4.46 39.04 17.63
N ILE A 397 3.28 39.55 18.04
CA ILE A 397 1.99 38.98 17.64
C ILE A 397 1.82 39.06 16.13
N VAL A 398 2.12 40.16 15.48
CA VAL A 398 2.02 40.29 14.01
C VAL A 398 2.93 39.29 13.31
N ILE A 399 4.15 39.12 13.81
CA ILE A 399 5.11 38.12 13.27
C ILE A 399 4.59 36.68 13.47
N ALA A 400 4.03 36.37 14.64
CA ALA A 400 3.43 35.07 14.91
C ALA A 400 2.26 34.79 13.98
N TYR A 401 1.38 35.79 13.71
CA TYR A 401 0.26 35.66 12.77
C TYR A 401 0.71 35.35 11.35
N ILE A 402 1.77 35.98 10.87
CA ILE A 402 2.36 35.70 9.55
C ILE A 402 2.85 34.24 9.47
N ASN A 403 3.46 33.75 10.55
CA ASN A 403 3.89 32.35 10.60
C ASN A 403 2.71 31.38 10.67
N TYR A 404 1.70 31.68 11.50
CA TYR A 404 0.50 30.82 11.63
C TYR A 404 -0.30 30.75 10.35
N ILE A 405 -0.46 31.85 9.63
CA ILE A 405 -1.22 31.82 8.38
C ILE A 405 -0.52 30.95 7.33
N ARG A 406 0.81 30.98 7.25
CA ARG A 406 1.59 30.08 6.39
C ARG A 406 1.38 28.61 6.77
N LEU A 407 1.39 28.29 8.06
CA LEU A 407 1.13 26.92 8.55
C LEU A 407 -0.31 26.47 8.24
N PHE A 408 -1.28 27.39 8.22
CA PHE A 408 -2.67 27.09 7.88
C PHE A 408 -2.86 26.72 6.40
N TYR A 409 -2.13 27.38 5.50
CA TYR A 409 -2.27 27.14 4.06
C TYR A 409 -1.60 25.86 3.57
N GLN A 410 -0.59 25.32 4.26
CA GLN A 410 0.09 24.08 3.90
C GLN A 410 -0.85 22.87 3.74
N PRO A 411 -1.76 22.55 4.69
CA PRO A 411 -2.71 21.45 4.59
C PRO A 411 -3.67 21.54 3.40
N VAL A 412 -4.02 22.76 2.98
CA VAL A 412 -4.94 22.96 1.86
C VAL A 412 -4.41 22.36 0.56
N MET A 413 -3.08 22.32 0.41
CA MET A 413 -2.41 21.74 -0.77
C MET A 413 -2.41 20.21 -0.73
N SER A 414 -2.25 19.58 0.44
CA SER A 414 -2.10 18.14 0.62
C SER A 414 -3.41 17.36 0.61
N ILE A 415 -4.53 17.97 1.02
CA ILE A 415 -5.84 17.28 1.18
C ILE A 415 -6.31 16.59 -0.10
N SER A 416 -6.11 17.22 -1.26
CA SER A 416 -6.55 16.63 -2.55
C SER A 416 -5.79 15.35 -2.90
N GLU A 417 -4.49 15.33 -2.65
CA GLU A 417 -3.63 14.16 -2.86
C GLU A 417 -4.02 13.01 -1.92
N GLN A 418 -4.21 13.35 -0.63
CA GLN A 418 -4.62 12.37 0.39
C GLN A 418 -5.96 11.70 0.05
N PHE A 419 -6.90 12.47 -0.51
CA PHE A 419 -8.19 11.91 -0.94
C PHE A 419 -8.06 10.91 -2.09
N THR A 420 -7.16 11.16 -3.04
CA THR A 420 -6.89 10.23 -4.15
C THR A 420 -6.27 8.93 -3.64
N ILE A 421 -5.29 9.02 -2.74
CA ILE A 421 -4.68 7.83 -2.11
C ILE A 421 -5.72 7.05 -1.32
N LEU A 422 -6.59 7.73 -0.55
CA LEU A 422 -7.69 7.10 0.18
C LEU A 422 -8.62 6.31 -0.76
N GLN A 423 -9.02 6.89 -1.90
CA GLN A 423 -9.86 6.20 -2.87
C GLN A 423 -9.14 4.96 -3.47
N SER A 424 -7.88 5.09 -3.82
CA SER A 424 -7.08 3.97 -4.34
C SER A 424 -6.95 2.85 -3.32
N ALA A 425 -6.70 3.19 -2.06
CA ALA A 425 -6.61 2.23 -0.97
C ALA A 425 -7.95 1.54 -0.67
N MET A 426 -9.08 2.28 -0.75
CA MET A 426 -10.42 1.70 -0.63
C MET A 426 -10.70 0.70 -1.75
N ALA A 427 -10.39 1.05 -3.00
CA ALA A 427 -10.55 0.15 -4.13
C ALA A 427 -9.63 -1.08 -4.03
N GLY A 428 -8.35 -0.89 -3.66
CA GLY A 428 -7.42 -2.00 -3.39
C GLY A 428 -7.91 -2.92 -2.28
N GLY A 429 -8.38 -2.34 -1.18
CA GLY A 429 -8.95 -3.08 -0.05
C GLY A 429 -10.19 -3.89 -0.42
N GLU A 430 -11.11 -3.33 -1.22
CA GLU A 430 -12.29 -4.04 -1.71
C GLU A 430 -11.88 -5.28 -2.52
N ARG A 431 -10.95 -5.13 -3.45
CA ARG A 431 -10.45 -6.25 -4.26
C ARG A 431 -9.71 -7.32 -3.45
N VAL A 432 -8.93 -6.91 -2.44
CA VAL A 432 -8.27 -7.83 -1.50
C VAL A 432 -9.29 -8.63 -0.70
N PHE A 433 -10.33 -7.97 -0.17
CA PHE A 433 -11.36 -8.66 0.60
C PHE A 433 -12.30 -9.49 -0.26
N GLN A 434 -12.54 -9.14 -1.51
CA GLN A 434 -13.27 -10.01 -2.45
C GLN A 434 -12.59 -11.38 -2.56
N ILE A 435 -11.23 -11.40 -2.67
CA ILE A 435 -10.49 -12.67 -2.68
C ILE A 435 -10.66 -13.42 -1.34
N LEU A 436 -10.49 -12.73 -0.20
CA LEU A 436 -10.55 -13.35 1.12
C LEU A 436 -11.97 -13.84 1.51
N ASP A 437 -13.01 -13.28 0.90
CA ASP A 437 -14.40 -13.65 1.14
C ASP A 437 -14.88 -14.78 0.22
N ASP A 438 -14.22 -14.97 -0.91
CA ASP A 438 -14.52 -16.02 -1.87
C ASP A 438 -13.99 -17.36 -1.34
N ARG A 439 -14.87 -18.25 -0.96
CA ARG A 439 -14.54 -19.54 -0.36
C ARG A 439 -14.98 -20.67 -1.27
N GLU A 440 -14.25 -20.86 -2.34
CA GLU A 440 -14.40 -22.02 -3.23
C GLU A 440 -13.35 -23.09 -2.88
N GLU A 441 -13.33 -23.53 -1.64
CA GLU A 441 -12.41 -24.59 -1.18
C GLU A 441 -13.07 -25.96 -1.34
N ILE A 442 -12.26 -26.97 -1.70
CA ILE A 442 -12.71 -28.36 -1.57
C ILE A 442 -12.66 -28.71 -0.07
N PRO A 443 -13.79 -29.10 0.53
CA PRO A 443 -13.82 -29.41 1.96
C PRO A 443 -12.91 -30.60 2.27
N ASP A 444 -11.84 -30.40 3.03
CA ASP A 444 -10.98 -31.49 3.54
C ASP A 444 -11.52 -31.98 4.90
N THR A 445 -12.71 -32.58 4.87
CA THR A 445 -13.40 -33.09 6.05
C THR A 445 -13.15 -34.60 6.25
N GLY A 446 -12.33 -35.21 5.42
CA GLY A 446 -12.02 -36.64 5.48
C GLY A 446 -11.38 -37.06 6.79
N THR A 447 -11.93 -38.09 7.41
CA THR A 447 -11.41 -38.67 8.68
C THR A 447 -11.02 -40.14 8.54
N ARG A 448 -11.39 -40.78 7.43
CA ARG A 448 -11.05 -42.19 7.17
C ARG A 448 -9.62 -42.29 6.68
N GLU A 449 -8.92 -43.29 7.20
CA GLU A 449 -7.60 -43.70 6.70
C GLU A 449 -7.78 -44.70 5.58
N LEU A 450 -6.87 -44.62 4.57
CA LEU A 450 -6.78 -45.63 3.54
C LEU A 450 -6.24 -46.95 4.14
N PRO A 451 -6.67 -48.11 3.63
CA PRO A 451 -6.13 -49.41 4.07
C PRO A 451 -4.62 -49.48 3.93
N ARG A 452 -3.95 -50.13 4.87
CA ARG A 452 -2.50 -50.38 4.80
C ARG A 452 -2.19 -51.90 4.86
N PRO A 453 -1.54 -52.51 3.83
CA PRO A 453 -1.04 -51.85 2.61
C PRO A 453 -2.19 -51.51 1.65
N LEU A 454 -2.06 -50.36 0.97
CA LEU A 454 -2.97 -49.94 -0.10
C LEU A 454 -2.74 -50.84 -1.32
N ARG A 455 -3.81 -51.41 -1.87
CA ARG A 455 -3.78 -52.29 -3.06
C ARG A 455 -3.81 -51.50 -4.35
N GLY A 456 -4.60 -50.37 -4.36
CA GLY A 456 -4.77 -49.46 -5.49
C GLY A 456 -5.95 -49.86 -6.39
N GLU A 457 -6.99 -50.49 -5.85
CA GLU A 457 -8.26 -50.70 -6.57
C GLU A 457 -8.98 -49.37 -6.72
N VAL A 458 -9.38 -49.00 -7.94
CA VAL A 458 -10.15 -47.78 -8.23
C VAL A 458 -11.51 -48.16 -8.76
N GLU A 459 -12.59 -47.58 -8.19
CA GLU A 459 -13.97 -47.83 -8.60
C GLU A 459 -14.70 -46.50 -8.83
N PHE A 460 -15.30 -46.35 -9.99
CA PHE A 460 -16.31 -45.34 -10.32
C PHE A 460 -17.66 -46.01 -10.34
N ASP A 461 -18.63 -45.48 -9.59
CA ASP A 461 -19.95 -46.07 -9.41
C ASP A 461 -21.01 -44.99 -9.65
N SER A 462 -21.66 -45.05 -10.79
CA SER A 462 -22.75 -44.15 -11.24
C SER A 462 -22.35 -42.66 -11.12
N VAL A 463 -21.18 -42.27 -11.60
CA VAL A 463 -20.64 -40.92 -11.43
C VAL A 463 -21.28 -39.95 -12.41
N TYR A 464 -21.83 -38.87 -11.87
CA TYR A 464 -22.30 -37.69 -12.63
C TYR A 464 -21.45 -36.46 -12.30
N PHE A 465 -21.06 -35.70 -13.34
CA PHE A 465 -20.24 -34.50 -13.16
C PHE A 465 -20.50 -33.46 -14.22
N SER A 466 -20.50 -32.19 -13.78
CA SER A 466 -20.52 -30.99 -14.64
C SER A 466 -19.64 -29.88 -14.06
N TYR A 467 -18.83 -29.22 -14.90
CA TYR A 467 -18.06 -28.05 -14.50
C TYR A 467 -18.95 -26.81 -14.28
N LYS A 468 -20.06 -26.72 -15.04
CA LYS A 468 -21.04 -25.64 -14.91
C LYS A 468 -22.44 -26.25 -14.77
N PRO A 469 -23.28 -25.69 -13.90
CA PRO A 469 -24.66 -26.14 -13.78
C PRO A 469 -25.37 -26.20 -15.15
N GLY A 470 -26.02 -27.33 -15.48
CA GLY A 470 -26.75 -27.52 -16.72
C GLY A 470 -25.89 -27.94 -17.95
N THR A 471 -24.58 -28.12 -17.80
CA THR A 471 -23.71 -28.67 -18.87
C THR A 471 -22.99 -29.92 -18.37
N PRO A 472 -23.65 -31.06 -18.32
CA PRO A 472 -23.08 -32.31 -17.82
C PRO A 472 -21.95 -32.80 -18.75
N VAL A 473 -20.87 -33.30 -18.13
CA VAL A 473 -19.67 -33.82 -18.81
C VAL A 473 -19.55 -35.32 -18.63
N LEU A 474 -19.91 -35.86 -17.48
CA LEU A 474 -20.00 -37.30 -17.23
C LEU A 474 -21.43 -37.67 -16.83
N HIS A 475 -21.88 -38.79 -17.36
CA HIS A 475 -23.23 -39.32 -17.18
C HIS A 475 -23.22 -40.80 -16.83
N ASP A 476 -23.59 -41.15 -15.60
CA ASP A 476 -23.69 -42.54 -15.14
C ASP A 476 -22.44 -43.38 -15.47
N LEU A 477 -21.29 -42.80 -15.17
CA LEU A 477 -20.01 -43.43 -15.48
C LEU A 477 -19.66 -44.46 -14.41
N SER A 478 -19.60 -45.75 -14.82
CA SER A 478 -19.29 -46.84 -13.91
C SER A 478 -18.22 -47.75 -14.54
N PHE A 479 -17.13 -47.97 -13.81
CA PHE A 479 -16.07 -48.91 -14.15
C PHE A 479 -15.21 -49.20 -12.92
N LYS A 480 -14.41 -50.29 -12.97
CA LYS A 480 -13.52 -50.70 -11.90
C LYS A 480 -12.15 -51.08 -12.45
N ILE A 481 -11.09 -50.57 -11.82
CA ILE A 481 -9.70 -50.90 -12.17
C ILE A 481 -9.14 -51.79 -11.06
N GLN A 482 -8.56 -52.92 -11.45
CA GLN A 482 -7.99 -53.89 -10.50
C GLN A 482 -6.60 -53.42 -10.03
N PRO A 483 -6.15 -53.84 -8.84
CA PRO A 483 -4.81 -53.57 -8.37
C PRO A 483 -3.74 -53.98 -9.36
N GLY A 484 -2.88 -53.04 -9.77
CA GLY A 484 -1.78 -53.25 -10.71
C GLY A 484 -2.21 -53.33 -12.18
N GLU A 485 -3.47 -53.13 -12.51
CA GLU A 485 -4.00 -53.12 -13.88
C GLU A 485 -3.64 -51.80 -14.59
N MET A 486 -3.23 -51.89 -15.84
CA MET A 486 -3.05 -50.75 -16.74
C MET A 486 -4.27 -50.57 -17.63
N VAL A 487 -5.05 -49.53 -17.39
CA VAL A 487 -6.26 -49.23 -18.15
C VAL A 487 -6.07 -47.99 -19.01
N ALA A 488 -6.32 -48.12 -20.32
CA ALA A 488 -6.29 -47.02 -21.27
C ALA A 488 -7.68 -46.45 -21.48
N ILE A 489 -7.81 -45.11 -21.40
CA ILE A 489 -9.04 -44.37 -21.75
C ILE A 489 -8.86 -43.77 -23.14
N VAL A 490 -9.77 -44.07 -24.06
CA VAL A 490 -9.80 -43.56 -25.41
C VAL A 490 -11.16 -42.91 -25.73
N GLY A 491 -11.20 -41.97 -26.65
CA GLY A 491 -12.43 -41.26 -27.06
C GLY A 491 -12.13 -39.94 -27.74
N TYR A 492 -13.12 -39.33 -28.36
CA TYR A 492 -13.01 -38.03 -29.02
C TYR A 492 -12.63 -36.92 -28.01
N THR A 493 -12.10 -35.81 -28.53
CA THR A 493 -11.89 -34.60 -27.73
C THR A 493 -13.22 -34.17 -27.11
N GLY A 494 -13.22 -33.87 -25.81
CA GLY A 494 -14.45 -33.51 -25.08
C GLY A 494 -15.26 -34.71 -24.56
N ALA A 495 -14.82 -35.96 -24.73
CA ALA A 495 -15.51 -37.16 -24.20
C ALA A 495 -15.44 -37.27 -22.66
N GLY A 496 -14.69 -36.45 -21.94
CA GLY A 496 -14.58 -36.47 -20.48
C GLY A 496 -13.32 -37.17 -19.93
N LYS A 497 -12.35 -37.51 -20.75
CA LYS A 497 -11.12 -38.24 -20.34
C LYS A 497 -10.33 -37.51 -19.25
N THR A 498 -9.96 -36.25 -19.47
CA THR A 498 -9.23 -35.44 -18.49
C THR A 498 -10.07 -35.15 -17.23
N THR A 499 -11.41 -35.13 -17.36
CA THR A 499 -12.31 -34.98 -16.23
C THR A 499 -12.19 -36.15 -15.25
N ILE A 500 -12.06 -37.39 -15.73
CA ILE A 500 -11.86 -38.56 -14.87
C ILE A 500 -10.56 -38.42 -14.06
N ALA A 501 -9.47 -37.97 -14.67
CA ALA A 501 -8.21 -37.69 -14.00
C ALA A 501 -8.35 -36.66 -12.88
N ASN A 502 -9.05 -35.56 -13.18
CA ASN A 502 -9.27 -34.47 -12.23
C ASN A 502 -10.16 -34.91 -11.06
N LEU A 503 -11.14 -35.74 -11.28
CA LEU A 503 -12.02 -36.28 -10.23
C LEU A 503 -11.30 -37.30 -9.34
N LEU A 504 -10.48 -38.19 -9.91
CA LEU A 504 -9.76 -39.19 -9.13
C LEU A 504 -8.70 -38.55 -8.21
N THR A 505 -8.09 -37.43 -8.62
CA THR A 505 -7.17 -36.63 -7.78
C THR A 505 -7.91 -35.67 -6.85
N ARG A 506 -9.25 -35.68 -6.91
CA ARG A 506 -10.11 -34.77 -6.16
C ARG A 506 -9.69 -33.31 -6.31
N LEU A 507 -9.38 -32.92 -7.56
CA LEU A 507 -9.28 -31.49 -7.93
C LEU A 507 -10.67 -30.87 -8.11
N TRP A 508 -11.70 -31.74 -8.23
CA TRP A 508 -13.13 -31.43 -8.30
C TRP A 508 -13.90 -32.49 -7.53
N ASP A 509 -15.00 -32.11 -6.87
CA ASP A 509 -15.92 -33.06 -6.26
C ASP A 509 -17.06 -33.40 -7.23
N ILE A 510 -17.50 -34.65 -7.21
CA ILE A 510 -18.63 -35.16 -8.03
C ILE A 510 -19.97 -34.64 -7.49
N GLN A 511 -20.95 -34.50 -8.36
CA GLN A 511 -22.29 -34.12 -7.96
C GLN A 511 -23.12 -35.34 -7.49
N ASP A 512 -22.95 -36.50 -8.13
CA ASP A 512 -23.68 -37.71 -7.75
C ASP A 512 -22.81 -38.95 -8.03
N GLY A 513 -23.10 -40.07 -7.37
CA GLY A 513 -22.31 -41.30 -7.44
C GLY A 513 -21.18 -41.36 -6.42
N PHE A 514 -20.26 -42.32 -6.65
CA PHE A 514 -19.13 -42.58 -5.77
C PHE A 514 -17.85 -42.83 -6.57
N ILE A 515 -16.72 -42.33 -6.05
CA ILE A 515 -15.39 -42.74 -6.48
C ILE A 515 -14.68 -43.32 -5.26
N ARG A 516 -14.26 -44.59 -5.36
CA ARG A 516 -13.66 -45.31 -4.23
C ARG A 516 -12.23 -45.72 -4.57
N LEU A 517 -11.35 -45.64 -3.56
CA LEU A 517 -9.99 -46.20 -3.57
C LEU A 517 -9.91 -47.29 -2.50
N ASP A 518 -9.67 -48.54 -2.93
CA ASP A 518 -9.72 -49.74 -2.07
C ASP A 518 -11.03 -49.82 -1.24
N GLY A 519 -12.18 -49.49 -1.86
CA GLY A 519 -13.50 -49.51 -1.25
C GLY A 519 -13.85 -48.32 -0.35
N VAL A 520 -12.93 -47.35 -0.16
CA VAL A 520 -13.18 -46.13 0.62
C VAL A 520 -13.49 -44.99 -0.32
N ASP A 521 -14.59 -44.27 -0.07
CA ASP A 521 -14.93 -43.07 -0.84
C ASP A 521 -13.85 -42.01 -0.67
N ILE A 522 -13.33 -41.44 -1.78
CA ILE A 522 -12.27 -40.44 -1.77
C ILE A 522 -12.66 -39.16 -1.04
N ARG A 523 -13.96 -38.88 -0.87
CA ARG A 523 -14.48 -37.73 -0.09
C ARG A 523 -14.28 -37.90 1.41
N ASP A 524 -14.23 -39.16 1.89
CA ASP A 524 -14.04 -39.49 3.30
C ASP A 524 -12.54 -39.51 3.70
N VAL A 525 -11.64 -39.47 2.72
CA VAL A 525 -10.16 -39.50 2.92
C VAL A 525 -9.60 -38.08 2.96
N ARG A 526 -8.59 -37.83 3.81
CA ARG A 526 -7.88 -36.56 3.80
C ARG A 526 -7.18 -36.34 2.45
N LEU A 527 -7.27 -35.12 1.93
CA LEU A 527 -6.69 -34.78 0.61
C LEU A 527 -5.18 -35.09 0.53
N ALA A 528 -4.45 -34.86 1.61
CA ALA A 528 -3.03 -35.17 1.65
C ALA A 528 -2.75 -36.69 1.48
N ASP A 529 -3.54 -37.54 2.15
CA ASP A 529 -3.39 -38.99 2.06
C ASP A 529 -3.83 -39.53 0.69
N LEU A 530 -4.92 -38.98 0.12
CA LEU A 530 -5.35 -39.33 -1.23
C LEU A 530 -4.29 -38.99 -2.27
N ARG A 531 -3.81 -37.73 -2.26
CA ARG A 531 -2.85 -37.22 -3.25
C ARG A 531 -1.43 -37.77 -3.09
N ALA A 532 -1.07 -38.25 -1.91
CA ALA A 532 0.17 -39.02 -1.73
C ALA A 532 0.14 -40.38 -2.46
N ASN A 533 -1.05 -40.98 -2.60
CA ASN A 533 -1.21 -42.30 -3.18
C ASN A 533 -1.74 -42.31 -4.62
N VAL A 534 -2.36 -41.21 -5.08
CA VAL A 534 -2.89 -41.03 -6.43
C VAL A 534 -2.23 -39.80 -7.04
N GLN A 535 -1.30 -40.02 -7.99
CA GLN A 535 -0.58 -38.90 -8.59
C GLN A 535 -0.78 -38.82 -10.10
N PRO A 536 -1.06 -37.61 -10.63
CA PRO A 536 -1.16 -37.41 -12.07
C PRO A 536 0.21 -37.03 -12.66
N ILE A 537 0.47 -37.54 -13.83
CA ILE A 537 1.53 -37.06 -14.74
C ILE A 537 0.83 -36.26 -15.81
N GLN A 538 1.03 -34.94 -15.78
CA GLN A 538 0.36 -34.01 -16.68
C GLN A 538 1.06 -33.92 -18.04
N GLN A 539 0.30 -33.63 -19.07
CA GLN A 539 0.81 -33.36 -20.42
C GLN A 539 1.82 -32.22 -20.44
N ASP A 540 1.47 -31.08 -19.88
CA ASP A 540 2.32 -29.90 -19.75
C ASP A 540 3.08 -29.97 -18.43
N VAL A 541 4.35 -30.32 -18.49
CA VAL A 541 5.21 -30.47 -17.32
C VAL A 541 5.60 -29.11 -16.77
N PHE A 542 5.16 -28.80 -15.55
CA PHE A 542 5.59 -27.62 -14.83
C PHE A 542 6.76 -27.92 -13.89
N LEU A 543 7.85 -27.15 -14.06
CA LEU A 543 9.03 -27.20 -13.18
C LEU A 543 9.27 -25.77 -12.62
N PHE A 544 9.58 -25.74 -11.33
CA PHE A 544 9.87 -24.50 -10.62
C PHE A 544 11.30 -24.03 -10.88
N SER A 545 11.54 -22.71 -10.78
CA SER A 545 12.88 -22.12 -10.83
C SER A 545 13.65 -22.43 -9.54
N GLN A 546 14.11 -23.66 -9.44
CA GLN A 546 14.89 -24.22 -8.33
C GLN A 546 15.73 -25.38 -8.85
N SER A 547 16.54 -26.02 -7.99
CA SER A 547 17.36 -27.13 -8.41
C SER A 547 16.55 -28.32 -8.96
N ILE A 548 17.20 -29.19 -9.76
CA ILE A 548 16.56 -30.43 -10.27
C ILE A 548 16.13 -31.32 -9.11
N GLU A 549 16.97 -31.48 -8.09
CA GLU A 549 16.65 -32.31 -6.92
C GLU A 549 15.47 -31.76 -6.13
N ASP A 550 15.35 -30.42 -5.97
CA ASP A 550 14.21 -29.78 -5.30
C ASP A 550 12.92 -29.91 -6.12
N ASN A 551 13.02 -29.88 -7.45
CA ASN A 551 11.90 -30.13 -8.34
C ASN A 551 11.36 -31.56 -8.24
N ILE A 552 12.22 -32.54 -7.94
CA ILE A 552 11.82 -33.94 -7.74
C ILE A 552 11.19 -34.11 -6.35
N ARG A 553 11.80 -33.54 -5.31
CA ARG A 553 11.31 -33.66 -3.93
C ARG A 553 10.02 -32.89 -3.65
N LEU A 554 9.83 -31.72 -4.27
CA LEU A 554 8.71 -30.79 -4.00
C LEU A 554 8.46 -30.56 -2.50
N GLY A 555 9.54 -30.40 -1.73
CA GLY A 555 9.47 -30.14 -0.29
C GLY A 555 9.17 -31.38 0.58
N SER A 556 9.08 -32.57 0.00
CA SER A 556 8.93 -33.82 0.73
C SER A 556 10.27 -34.33 1.26
N ASP A 557 10.24 -35.09 2.35
CA ASP A 557 11.44 -35.70 2.97
C ASP A 557 11.85 -36.97 2.23
N ILE A 558 12.31 -36.78 0.98
CA ILE A 558 12.81 -37.84 0.10
C ILE A 558 14.34 -37.78 0.10
N SER A 559 15.00 -38.91 0.39
CA SER A 559 16.44 -38.95 0.45
C SER A 559 17.13 -38.79 -0.93
N ASP A 560 18.37 -38.32 -0.92
CA ASP A 560 19.19 -38.18 -2.15
C ASP A 560 19.28 -39.50 -2.93
N GLU A 561 19.35 -40.64 -2.21
CA GLU A 561 19.41 -41.96 -2.81
C GLU A 561 18.13 -42.33 -3.55
N GLN A 562 16.96 -42.02 -2.96
CA GLN A 562 15.66 -42.22 -3.61
C GLN A 562 15.50 -41.34 -4.85
N VAL A 563 15.92 -40.07 -4.79
CA VAL A 563 15.92 -39.14 -5.94
C VAL A 563 16.79 -39.72 -7.07
N ARG A 564 18.04 -40.14 -6.76
CA ARG A 564 18.96 -40.71 -7.75
C ARG A 564 18.44 -42.01 -8.32
N ASN A 565 17.84 -42.87 -7.49
CA ASN A 565 17.26 -44.13 -7.94
C ASN A 565 16.07 -43.89 -8.89
N ALA A 566 15.16 -42.98 -8.54
CA ALA A 566 14.05 -42.60 -9.42
C ALA A 566 14.57 -42.09 -10.78
N CYS A 567 15.59 -41.23 -10.78
CA CYS A 567 16.19 -40.70 -12.01
C CYS A 567 16.88 -41.80 -12.85
N ARG A 568 17.51 -42.82 -12.23
CA ARG A 568 18.10 -43.97 -12.96
C ARG A 568 17.03 -44.80 -13.64
N ILE A 569 15.93 -45.09 -12.92
CA ILE A 569 14.85 -45.92 -13.47
C ILE A 569 14.22 -45.23 -14.70
N VAL A 570 13.98 -43.92 -14.64
CA VAL A 570 13.42 -43.17 -15.77
C VAL A 570 14.48 -42.71 -16.79
N GLN A 571 15.73 -43.18 -16.66
CA GLN A 571 16.85 -42.83 -17.55
C GLN A 571 17.16 -41.33 -17.62
N ALA A 572 16.90 -40.60 -16.54
CA ALA A 572 17.19 -39.17 -16.43
C ALA A 572 18.58 -38.89 -15.83
N HIS A 573 19.21 -39.88 -15.18
CA HIS A 573 20.47 -39.75 -14.45
C HIS A 573 21.61 -39.20 -15.30
N ASP A 574 21.82 -39.78 -16.49
CA ASP A 574 22.98 -39.50 -17.34
C ASP A 574 22.95 -38.07 -17.87
N PHE A 575 21.77 -37.59 -18.31
CA PHE A 575 21.67 -36.18 -18.76
C PHE A 575 21.84 -35.22 -17.58
N ILE A 576 21.32 -35.55 -16.37
CA ILE A 576 21.48 -34.71 -15.19
C ILE A 576 22.94 -34.54 -14.81
N GLU A 577 23.70 -35.69 -14.76
CA GLU A 577 25.13 -35.63 -14.45
C GLU A 577 25.96 -34.95 -15.55
N SER A 578 25.47 -34.88 -16.79
CA SER A 578 26.13 -34.12 -17.85
C SER A 578 25.97 -32.59 -17.71
N LEU A 579 25.05 -32.10 -16.88
CA LEU A 579 24.88 -30.68 -16.61
C LEU A 579 25.98 -30.16 -15.65
N PRO A 580 26.43 -28.93 -15.78
CA PRO A 580 27.52 -28.36 -14.98
C PRO A 580 27.36 -28.46 -13.45
N GLY A 581 26.10 -28.47 -12.96
CA GLY A 581 25.76 -28.59 -11.55
C GLY A 581 25.18 -29.95 -11.15
N GLY A 582 25.05 -30.90 -12.07
CA GLY A 582 24.37 -32.17 -11.81
C GLY A 582 22.96 -31.96 -11.26
N TYR A 583 22.60 -32.69 -10.22
CA TYR A 583 21.30 -32.58 -9.52
C TYR A 583 21.02 -31.20 -8.91
N ARG A 584 22.08 -30.41 -8.65
CA ARG A 584 21.96 -29.04 -8.11
C ARG A 584 21.87 -27.99 -9.20
N THR A 585 21.75 -28.38 -10.46
CA THR A 585 21.54 -27.43 -11.56
C THR A 585 20.24 -26.69 -11.35
N GLU A 586 20.30 -25.36 -11.28
CA GLU A 586 19.14 -24.47 -11.20
C GLU A 586 18.41 -24.40 -12.54
N LEU A 587 17.10 -24.59 -12.50
CA LEU A 587 16.24 -24.44 -13.66
C LEU A 587 15.77 -22.99 -13.78
N ASN A 588 15.74 -22.48 -15.00
CA ASN A 588 15.18 -21.15 -15.29
C ASN A 588 13.66 -21.20 -15.22
N GLU A 589 13.03 -20.02 -15.22
CA GLU A 589 11.57 -19.91 -15.34
C GLU A 589 11.04 -20.66 -16.57
N GLY A 590 10.09 -21.57 -16.36
CA GLY A 590 9.59 -22.49 -17.38
C GLY A 590 10.58 -23.57 -17.81
N ALA A 591 11.70 -23.73 -17.08
CA ALA A 591 12.76 -24.74 -17.37
C ALA A 591 13.26 -24.69 -18.82
N THR A 592 13.46 -23.47 -19.35
CA THR A 592 13.87 -23.22 -20.74
C THR A 592 15.30 -23.66 -21.05
N ASN A 593 16.10 -23.92 -20.02
CA ASN A 593 17.48 -24.40 -20.13
C ASN A 593 17.59 -25.91 -20.30
N ILE A 594 16.48 -26.67 -20.36
CA ILE A 594 16.44 -28.10 -20.68
C ILE A 594 15.38 -28.38 -21.74
N SER A 595 15.55 -29.51 -22.48
CA SER A 595 14.63 -29.90 -23.55
C SER A 595 13.27 -30.36 -23.02
N THR A 596 12.24 -30.36 -23.89
CA THR A 596 10.88 -30.82 -23.55
C THR A 596 10.89 -32.28 -23.06
N GLY A 597 11.68 -33.18 -23.72
CA GLY A 597 11.81 -34.56 -23.31
C GLY A 597 12.48 -34.70 -21.95
N GLN A 598 13.54 -33.90 -21.67
CA GLN A 598 14.19 -33.87 -20.36
C GLN A 598 13.24 -33.41 -19.26
N ARG A 599 12.39 -32.40 -19.52
CA ARG A 599 11.34 -31.97 -18.58
C ARG A 599 10.39 -33.14 -18.26
N GLN A 600 10.00 -33.91 -19.28
CA GLN A 600 9.09 -35.02 -19.10
C GLN A 600 9.72 -36.15 -18.26
N LEU A 601 10.99 -36.47 -18.50
CA LEU A 601 11.74 -37.46 -17.67
C LEU A 601 11.83 -36.99 -16.21
N LEU A 602 12.05 -35.70 -15.94
CA LEU A 602 12.03 -35.16 -14.58
C LEU A 602 10.66 -35.27 -13.92
N SER A 603 9.56 -35.07 -14.67
CA SER A 603 8.20 -35.30 -14.18
C SER A 603 7.97 -36.75 -13.77
N PHE A 604 8.47 -37.71 -14.58
CA PHE A 604 8.41 -39.13 -14.25
C PHE A 604 9.23 -39.45 -13.01
N ALA A 605 10.46 -38.92 -12.91
CA ALA A 605 11.31 -39.08 -11.73
C ALA A 605 10.65 -38.55 -10.46
N ARG A 606 9.95 -37.40 -10.56
CA ARG A 606 9.16 -36.80 -9.46
C ARG A 606 8.12 -37.79 -8.95
N VAL A 607 7.26 -38.30 -9.83
CA VAL A 607 6.20 -39.25 -9.45
C VAL A 607 6.78 -40.54 -8.89
N LEU A 608 7.84 -41.09 -9.50
CA LEU A 608 8.46 -42.32 -9.03
C LEU A 608 9.13 -42.17 -7.65
N ALA A 609 9.74 -41.01 -7.38
CA ALA A 609 10.35 -40.70 -6.08
C ALA A 609 9.34 -40.64 -4.93
N HIS A 610 8.09 -40.27 -5.22
CA HIS A 610 7.00 -40.23 -4.26
C HIS A 610 6.26 -41.57 -4.08
N ASP A 611 6.55 -42.57 -4.92
CA ASP A 611 6.03 -43.95 -4.86
C ASP A 611 4.51 -44.10 -4.67
N PRO A 612 3.67 -43.46 -5.52
CA PRO A 612 2.21 -43.60 -5.42
C PRO A 612 1.75 -45.00 -5.82
N ARG A 613 0.59 -45.44 -5.35
CA ARG A 613 -0.02 -46.73 -5.72
C ARG A 613 -0.87 -46.63 -6.99
N VAL A 614 -1.42 -45.48 -7.27
CA VAL A 614 -2.22 -45.19 -8.46
C VAL A 614 -1.59 -44.07 -9.25
N ILE A 615 -1.39 -44.26 -10.53
CA ILE A 615 -0.84 -43.28 -11.45
C ILE A 615 -1.88 -42.93 -12.51
N ILE A 616 -2.04 -41.65 -12.77
CA ILE A 616 -2.84 -41.13 -13.86
C ILE A 616 -1.90 -40.48 -14.86
N MET A 617 -1.96 -40.88 -16.11
CA MET A 617 -1.10 -40.34 -17.15
C MET A 617 -1.93 -39.71 -18.26
N ASP A 618 -1.71 -38.45 -18.54
CA ASP A 618 -2.26 -37.76 -19.71
C ASP A 618 -1.18 -37.66 -20.79
N GLU A 619 -1.33 -38.48 -21.84
CA GLU A 619 -0.33 -38.68 -22.87
C GLU A 619 -0.63 -37.83 -24.12
N ALA A 620 -0.10 -36.60 -24.17
CA ALA A 620 -0.10 -35.83 -25.42
C ALA A 620 1.30 -35.26 -25.67
N THR A 621 2.14 -36.00 -26.35
CA THR A 621 3.46 -35.52 -26.79
C THR A 621 3.44 -35.27 -28.28
N SER A 622 3.32 -34.02 -28.71
CA SER A 622 3.61 -33.57 -30.07
C SER A 622 4.99 -32.91 -30.11
N ASN A 623 5.78 -33.17 -31.15
CA ASN A 623 7.07 -32.52 -31.46
C ASN A 623 8.29 -32.94 -30.62
N ILE A 624 8.47 -34.26 -30.39
CA ILE A 624 9.70 -34.82 -29.80
C ILE A 624 10.40 -35.65 -30.89
N ASP A 625 11.74 -35.62 -30.91
CA ASP A 625 12.55 -36.46 -31.79
C ASP A 625 12.39 -37.94 -31.44
N THR A 626 12.60 -38.82 -32.41
CA THR A 626 12.34 -40.27 -32.30
C THR A 626 13.18 -40.96 -31.22
N GLU A 627 14.40 -40.50 -30.97
CA GLU A 627 15.28 -41.08 -29.94
C GLU A 627 14.78 -40.73 -28.54
N THR A 628 14.49 -39.48 -28.29
CA THR A 628 13.93 -39.01 -27.02
C THR A 628 12.54 -39.61 -26.78
N GLU A 629 11.75 -39.82 -27.81
CA GLU A 629 10.45 -40.49 -27.71
C GLU A 629 10.58 -41.93 -27.19
N GLN A 630 11.54 -42.71 -27.68
CA GLN A 630 11.79 -44.08 -27.18
C GLN A 630 12.23 -44.08 -25.71
N LEU A 631 13.04 -43.09 -25.29
CA LEU A 631 13.44 -42.95 -23.88
C LEU A 631 12.23 -42.64 -23.00
N ILE A 632 11.38 -41.72 -23.42
CA ILE A 632 10.14 -41.33 -22.71
C ILE A 632 9.21 -42.55 -22.59
N GLN A 633 9.03 -43.35 -23.67
CA GLN A 633 8.19 -44.54 -23.62
C GLN A 633 8.72 -45.57 -22.63
N LYS A 634 10.02 -45.84 -22.63
CA LYS A 634 10.66 -46.77 -21.66
C LYS A 634 10.47 -46.26 -20.23
N ALA A 635 10.71 -44.98 -19.98
CA ALA A 635 10.52 -44.37 -18.67
C ALA A 635 9.06 -44.47 -18.22
N MET A 636 8.10 -44.21 -19.12
CA MET A 636 6.67 -44.32 -18.88
C MET A 636 6.29 -45.72 -18.39
N PHE A 637 6.70 -46.79 -19.09
CA PHE A 637 6.42 -48.16 -18.69
C PHE A 637 7.09 -48.51 -17.36
N ALA A 638 8.32 -48.06 -17.13
CA ALA A 638 9.00 -48.28 -15.86
C ALA A 638 8.30 -47.62 -14.66
N VAL A 639 7.70 -46.47 -14.86
CA VAL A 639 6.89 -45.77 -13.82
C VAL A 639 5.61 -46.53 -13.52
N MET A 640 4.97 -47.14 -14.51
CA MET A 640 3.71 -47.87 -14.35
C MET A 640 3.89 -49.29 -13.79
N GLU A 641 5.08 -49.89 -13.89
CA GLU A 641 5.33 -51.24 -13.46
C GLU A 641 4.98 -51.46 -11.97
N GLY A 642 4.12 -52.45 -11.68
CA GLY A 642 3.69 -52.79 -10.33
C GLY A 642 2.69 -51.81 -9.68
N ARG A 643 2.14 -50.86 -10.45
CA ARG A 643 1.17 -49.85 -9.99
C ARG A 643 -0.11 -49.88 -10.81
N THR A 644 -1.20 -49.53 -10.19
CA THR A 644 -2.46 -49.30 -10.90
C THR A 644 -2.33 -48.05 -11.76
N SER A 645 -2.57 -48.18 -13.07
CA SER A 645 -2.32 -47.10 -14.00
C SER A 645 -3.54 -46.78 -14.87
N LEU A 646 -3.95 -45.53 -14.85
CA LEU A 646 -5.01 -44.98 -15.71
C LEU A 646 -4.38 -44.05 -16.76
N VAL A 647 -4.41 -44.47 -18.03
CA VAL A 647 -3.72 -43.73 -19.10
C VAL A 647 -4.73 -43.13 -20.07
N ILE A 648 -4.73 -41.79 -20.20
CA ILE A 648 -5.44 -41.07 -21.27
C ILE A 648 -4.58 -41.20 -22.50
N ALA A 649 -4.84 -42.23 -23.31
CA ALA A 649 -3.93 -42.61 -24.38
C ALA A 649 -4.26 -41.87 -25.69
N HIS A 650 -3.20 -41.30 -26.28
CA HIS A 650 -3.20 -40.71 -27.61
C HIS A 650 -2.30 -41.43 -28.59
N ARG A 651 -1.52 -42.42 -28.09
CA ARG A 651 -0.60 -43.20 -28.92
C ARG A 651 -1.01 -44.67 -28.99
N LEU A 652 -0.86 -45.26 -30.20
CA LEU A 652 -1.18 -46.65 -30.43
C LEU A 652 -0.32 -47.60 -29.59
N SER A 653 0.98 -47.29 -29.41
CA SER A 653 1.88 -48.10 -28.61
C SER A 653 1.39 -48.27 -27.17
N THR A 654 0.91 -47.20 -26.57
CA THR A 654 0.37 -47.20 -25.20
C THR A 654 -0.95 -47.96 -25.10
N ILE A 655 -1.83 -47.75 -26.06
CA ILE A 655 -3.14 -48.43 -26.14
C ILE A 655 -2.99 -49.93 -26.27
N ARG A 656 -2.03 -50.40 -27.10
CA ARG A 656 -1.79 -51.83 -27.31
C ARG A 656 -1.18 -52.55 -26.11
N HIS A 657 -0.48 -51.87 -25.24
CA HIS A 657 0.11 -52.42 -24.04
C HIS A 657 -0.85 -52.39 -22.83
N ALA A 658 -1.98 -51.72 -22.93
CA ALA A 658 -2.95 -51.66 -21.87
C ALA A 658 -3.64 -53.06 -21.69
N ASP A 659 -3.81 -53.48 -20.44
CA ASP A 659 -4.55 -54.70 -20.11
C ASP A 659 -6.01 -54.60 -20.54
N ARG A 660 -6.58 -53.38 -20.45
CA ARG A 660 -7.95 -53.09 -20.81
C ARG A 660 -8.11 -51.68 -21.32
N ILE A 661 -9.01 -51.49 -22.26
CA ILE A 661 -9.35 -50.22 -22.88
C ILE A 661 -10.79 -49.85 -22.55
N LEU A 662 -10.99 -48.62 -22.07
CA LEU A 662 -12.30 -47.99 -21.84
C LEU A 662 -12.55 -46.96 -22.96
N VAL A 663 -13.64 -47.13 -23.69
CA VAL A 663 -13.99 -46.23 -24.78
C VAL A 663 -15.11 -45.29 -24.33
N LEU A 664 -14.75 -43.99 -24.25
CA LEU A 664 -15.68 -42.96 -23.82
C LEU A 664 -16.31 -42.20 -25.00
N SER A 665 -17.59 -41.99 -24.94
CA SER A 665 -18.35 -41.14 -25.86
C SER A 665 -19.36 -40.32 -25.10
N HIS A 666 -19.35 -38.99 -25.29
CA HIS A 666 -20.28 -38.05 -24.66
C HIS A 666 -20.42 -38.27 -23.13
N GLY A 667 -19.33 -38.53 -22.43
CA GLY A 667 -19.33 -38.71 -20.98
C GLY A 667 -19.82 -40.06 -20.46
N GLN A 668 -20.00 -41.04 -21.32
CA GLN A 668 -20.45 -42.40 -20.98
C GLN A 668 -19.42 -43.44 -21.44
N LEU A 669 -19.32 -44.55 -20.74
CA LEU A 669 -18.57 -45.70 -21.16
C LEU A 669 -19.41 -46.50 -22.17
N VAL A 670 -18.91 -46.61 -23.40
CA VAL A 670 -19.64 -47.29 -24.52
C VAL A 670 -19.07 -48.65 -24.90
N GLU A 671 -17.74 -48.84 -24.78
CA GLU A 671 -17.08 -50.12 -25.07
C GLU A 671 -15.97 -50.34 -24.02
N GLU A 672 -15.71 -51.61 -23.72
CA GLU A 672 -14.71 -52.02 -22.76
C GLU A 672 -14.15 -53.37 -23.20
N GLY A 673 -12.82 -53.51 -23.27
CA GLY A 673 -12.19 -54.80 -23.65
C GLY A 673 -10.70 -54.67 -23.93
N SER A 674 -10.07 -55.77 -24.38
CA SER A 674 -8.70 -55.72 -24.87
C SER A 674 -8.66 -55.15 -26.29
N HIS A 675 -7.43 -54.73 -26.73
CA HIS A 675 -7.20 -54.21 -28.08
C HIS A 675 -7.76 -55.15 -29.17
N GLU A 676 -7.44 -56.45 -29.06
CA GLU A 676 -7.86 -57.44 -30.03
C GLU A 676 -9.38 -57.64 -30.04
N ALA A 677 -10.01 -57.66 -28.86
CA ALA A 677 -11.49 -57.81 -28.72
C ALA A 677 -12.21 -56.62 -29.38
N LEU A 678 -11.83 -55.40 -29.06
CA LEU A 678 -12.50 -54.19 -29.56
C LEU A 678 -12.24 -53.96 -31.08
N ILE A 679 -11.09 -54.40 -31.61
CA ILE A 679 -10.88 -54.42 -33.07
C ILE A 679 -11.79 -55.42 -33.78
N ALA A 680 -12.03 -56.59 -33.17
CA ALA A 680 -12.90 -57.62 -33.73
C ALA A 680 -14.38 -57.20 -33.72
N GLU A 681 -14.83 -56.44 -32.68
CA GLU A 681 -16.20 -55.96 -32.55
C GLU A 681 -16.55 -54.88 -33.59
N ARG A 682 -15.54 -54.22 -34.19
CA ARG A 682 -15.70 -53.15 -35.20
C ARG A 682 -16.59 -51.99 -34.76
N GLY A 683 -16.56 -51.65 -33.47
CA GLY A 683 -17.35 -50.60 -32.86
C GLY A 683 -16.69 -49.21 -32.97
N LEU A 684 -16.94 -48.36 -31.97
CA LEU A 684 -16.40 -46.99 -31.90
C LEU A 684 -14.87 -46.99 -31.80
N TYR A 685 -14.29 -47.92 -31.01
CA TYR A 685 -12.83 -48.11 -30.91
C TYR A 685 -12.19 -48.42 -32.27
N TYR A 686 -12.77 -49.31 -33.04
CA TYR A 686 -12.27 -49.63 -34.37
C TYR A 686 -12.27 -48.40 -35.29
N ASN A 687 -13.32 -47.61 -35.24
CA ASN A 687 -13.41 -46.39 -36.04
C ASN A 687 -12.36 -45.33 -35.61
N LEU A 688 -12.14 -45.14 -34.29
CA LEU A 688 -11.10 -44.26 -33.75
C LEU A 688 -9.70 -44.75 -34.17
N TYR A 689 -9.45 -46.06 -34.06
CA TYR A 689 -8.20 -46.68 -34.48
C TYR A 689 -7.94 -46.49 -35.97
N ARG A 690 -8.94 -46.67 -36.82
CA ARG A 690 -8.81 -46.49 -38.27
C ARG A 690 -8.55 -45.02 -38.66
N LEU A 691 -9.23 -44.06 -38.04
CA LEU A 691 -9.01 -42.64 -38.31
C LEU A 691 -7.64 -42.14 -37.86
N GLN A 692 -7.20 -42.52 -36.68
CA GLN A 692 -5.95 -42.00 -36.13
C GLN A 692 -4.69 -42.71 -36.65
N TYR A 693 -4.77 -43.97 -37.04
CA TYR A 693 -3.60 -44.84 -37.18
C TYR A 693 -3.50 -45.53 -38.55
N GLN A 694 -4.58 -45.66 -39.33
CA GLN A 694 -4.50 -46.18 -40.70
C GLN A 694 -4.25 -45.11 -41.77
N GLU A 695 -4.59 -43.84 -41.56
CA GLU A 695 -4.22 -42.78 -42.49
C GLU A 695 -2.72 -42.45 -42.47
N ASN A 696 -2.03 -42.61 -41.33
CA ASN A 696 -0.58 -42.40 -41.23
C ASN A 696 0.29 -43.50 -41.86
N SER A 697 -0.29 -44.61 -42.31
CA SER A 697 0.43 -45.66 -43.04
C SER A 697 0.40 -45.53 -44.57
N ARG A 698 -0.21 -44.44 -45.07
CA ARG A 698 -0.32 -44.18 -46.52
C ARG A 698 0.37 -42.89 -46.98
N GLY A 699 1.12 -42.20 -46.09
CA GLY A 699 1.93 -41.01 -46.41
C GLY A 699 3.41 -41.35 -46.57
#